data_a111b1e6d468447cb886ab80497ffc55
#
_entry.id   a111b1e6d468447cb886ab80497ffc55
#
_cell.length_a   1.000
_cell.length_b   1.000
_cell.length_c   1.000
_cell.angle_alpha   90.00
_cell.angle_beta   90.00
_cell.angle_gamma   90.00
#
_symmetry.space_group_name_H-M   'P 1'
#
loop_
_entity.id
_entity.type
_entity.pdbx_description
1 polymer ?
#
loop_
_entity_poly.entity_id
_entity_poly.type
_entity_poly.pdbx_seq_one_letter_code
_entity_poly.pdbx_strand_id
1 'polypeptide(L)'
;YGEKNELFNLDDINSKFIIYANTSTNEPDSDYFIKATSIVNYNNDFDRFKNDVSSVNSYLVSTDNEFIKRLNLTEGKIIKKDLMNGFVYNGISYFSKNDLFASFNKLKYNTGYKMGKKINSIDKLEVGDYVVHRDSGIGVYMGITTIEKNGLLKDYILIKYKGDDKLYLPVDKVDKLYKYSSKDGAKPVIHKLNSVEWEKTKIKIKKKIKDISSELIKIYKNRNLCSVKPFEEDTPEQIVFENEFIYDETADQLKTSYEIKKDLESSKPMDRLLCGDVGYGKTEVIFRAIFKTVMNSKQVMYLCPTTLLSYQQFMSCTSRFKNHAVNIALLNRYTTSKETKKILEELKEGKIDVVFGTHRLLSSDVEFKDLGLLVIDEEQRFGVMHKERIKEIKSNVHVLSVSATPIPRSLQMSLIGVRDLSLIETPPKNKYPVQTYVINYDPYILRNVVLKEKARGGQVFILYNKVEDMESVVQSYAKLIPEVSIRYAHGKMNKEDMQDIMLDFTLGKFDVLISTTIIENGIDIPNANTIIVLDSDRFGLSQLYQIRGRVGRGDRQAYAYLMYNKEKILGDTAQKRLESIKEFTELGSGYKIAMRDLSIRGAGDLLGSEQAGFIDSVGVDMYLALVNEELNGVSEEEEKETNIDDVTTHITTNYSDEDAVIIEIHKLIADINSIDDFKEVYENIKDRFGIVTSDLEIYMKQELSEKLIDKLNIKVLINDRNKFSIKLDESVYRNLNIEKLFITSTHITTRFNFSYNGNAIIISLNKINSDKHYINYILDLLLYINQEKKWIV
;
A
#
# COMPACT_ATOMS: atom_id res chain seq x y z
N TYR A 1 27.59 -19.96 4.53
CA TYR A 1 28.23 -18.71 4.94
C TYR A 1 28.38 -18.78 6.46
N GLY A 2 29.62 -19.09 6.91
CA GLY A 2 30.01 -18.99 8.30
C GLY A 2 30.33 -17.55 8.69
N GLU A 3 30.47 -17.28 9.99
CA GLU A 3 31.00 -16.02 10.47
C GLU A 3 32.38 -15.74 9.87
N LYS A 4 32.74 -14.48 9.72
CA LYS A 4 33.96 -14.00 9.04
C LYS A 4 35.28 -14.64 9.52
N ASN A 5 35.27 -15.35 10.64
CA ASN A 5 36.42 -16.00 11.26
C ASN A 5 36.53 -17.51 10.94
N GLU A 6 35.57 -18.08 10.18
CA GLU A 6 35.53 -19.51 9.81
C GLU A 6 35.70 -19.74 8.30
N LEU A 7 36.17 -18.75 7.55
CA LEU A 7 36.47 -18.90 6.12
C LEU A 7 37.77 -19.65 5.96
N PHE A 8 37.70 -20.93 5.59
CA PHE A 8 38.84 -21.69 5.15
C PHE A 8 39.38 -21.09 3.85
N ASN A 9 40.70 -21.03 3.73
CA ASN A 9 41.34 -20.63 2.48
C ASN A 9 41.12 -21.75 1.46
N LEU A 10 40.67 -21.46 0.28
CA LEU A 10 40.42 -22.43 -0.78
C LEU A 10 41.68 -23.26 -1.16
N ASP A 11 42.83 -22.67 -0.92
CA ASP A 11 44.14 -23.31 -1.16
C ASP A 11 44.46 -24.45 -0.15
N ASP A 12 43.73 -24.54 0.96
CA ASP A 12 43.89 -25.61 1.97
C ASP A 12 43.02 -26.85 1.69
N ILE A 13 42.16 -26.81 0.63
CA ILE A 13 41.29 -27.91 0.29
C ILE A 13 41.97 -28.83 -0.78
N ASN A 14 42.62 -29.88 -0.31
CA ASN A 14 43.20 -30.91 -1.17
C ASN A 14 42.10 -31.92 -1.58
N SER A 15 41.15 -31.48 -2.43
CA SER A 15 40.06 -32.33 -2.91
C SER A 15 40.22 -32.70 -4.39
N LYS A 16 39.80 -33.94 -4.75
CA LYS A 16 39.77 -34.40 -6.13
C LYS A 16 38.75 -33.71 -7.04
N PHE A 17 37.80 -32.95 -6.44
CA PHE A 17 36.71 -32.30 -7.16
C PHE A 17 36.46 -30.91 -6.57
N ILE A 18 36.36 -29.91 -7.41
CA ILE A 18 35.96 -28.58 -7.08
C ILE A 18 34.50 -28.38 -7.57
N ILE A 19 33.58 -28.11 -6.68
CA ILE A 19 32.19 -27.82 -7.01
C ILE A 19 31.97 -26.32 -6.93
N TYR A 20 31.77 -25.65 -8.07
CA TYR A 20 31.35 -24.26 -8.12
C TYR A 20 29.86 -24.21 -7.92
N ALA A 21 29.39 -23.80 -6.73
CA ALA A 21 27.97 -23.55 -6.43
C ALA A 21 27.60 -22.14 -6.87
N ASN A 22 27.57 -21.90 -8.18
CA ASN A 22 27.18 -20.61 -8.72
C ASN A 22 25.91 -20.74 -9.59
N THR A 23 24.91 -19.90 -9.32
CA THR A 23 23.63 -19.95 -10.02
C THR A 23 23.64 -19.20 -11.37
N SER A 24 24.72 -18.48 -11.70
CA SER A 24 24.71 -17.50 -12.79
C SER A 24 25.85 -17.59 -13.81
N THR A 25 26.89 -18.41 -13.59
CA THR A 25 28.05 -18.48 -14.51
C THR A 25 28.43 -19.91 -14.86
N ASN A 26 28.67 -20.15 -16.17
CA ASN A 26 29.48 -21.31 -16.58
C ASN A 26 30.94 -20.90 -16.36
N GLU A 27 31.61 -21.47 -15.40
CA GLU A 27 33.06 -21.41 -15.35
C GLU A 27 33.58 -22.13 -16.59
N PRO A 28 34.45 -21.51 -17.40
CA PRO A 28 34.93 -22.14 -18.67
C PRO A 28 35.68 -23.44 -18.49
N ASP A 29 36.14 -23.74 -17.29
CA ASP A 29 36.92 -24.92 -16.95
C ASP A 29 36.13 -26.03 -16.23
N SER A 30 34.76 -25.96 -16.21
CA SER A 30 33.96 -27.02 -15.58
C SER A 30 33.73 -28.20 -16.51
N ASP A 31 34.08 -29.41 -16.07
CA ASP A 31 33.90 -30.65 -16.83
C ASP A 31 32.45 -31.12 -16.89
N TYR A 32 31.63 -30.74 -15.90
CA TYR A 32 30.25 -31.17 -15.80
C TYR A 32 29.37 -30.02 -15.31
N PHE A 33 28.23 -29.84 -15.97
CA PHE A 33 27.19 -28.86 -15.57
C PHE A 33 25.95 -29.56 -15.05
N ILE A 34 25.61 -29.32 -13.78
CA ILE A 34 24.39 -29.85 -13.15
C ILE A 34 23.25 -28.85 -13.40
N LYS A 35 22.31 -29.21 -14.30
CA LYS A 35 21.11 -28.42 -14.56
C LYS A 35 20.07 -28.62 -13.46
N ALA A 36 20.17 -27.90 -12.37
CA ALA A 36 19.14 -27.86 -11.35
C ALA A 36 18.40 -26.51 -11.38
N THR A 37 17.08 -26.55 -11.21
CA THR A 37 16.25 -25.34 -11.06
C THR A 37 15.66 -25.31 -9.67
N SER A 38 15.55 -24.13 -9.06
CA SER A 38 14.92 -23.94 -7.76
C SER A 38 13.43 -24.24 -7.81
N ILE A 39 12.88 -24.80 -6.73
CA ILE A 39 11.43 -24.93 -6.53
C ILE A 39 10.86 -23.57 -6.12
N VAL A 40 9.63 -23.33 -6.50
CA VAL A 40 8.87 -22.12 -6.16
C VAL A 40 8.45 -22.18 -4.69
N ASN A 41 8.51 -21.05 -3.98
CA ASN A 41 8.01 -20.99 -2.61
C ASN A 41 6.49 -21.03 -2.59
N TYR A 42 5.91 -21.84 -1.71
CA TYR A 42 4.46 -22.07 -1.61
C TYR A 42 3.73 -21.06 -0.69
N ASN A 43 4.45 -20.14 -0.06
CA ASN A 43 3.88 -19.07 0.76
C ASN A 43 2.82 -19.53 1.78
N ASN A 44 3.10 -20.62 2.47
CA ASN A 44 2.23 -21.30 3.44
C ASN A 44 0.98 -21.98 2.82
N ASP A 45 0.89 -22.16 1.51
CA ASP A 45 -0.16 -22.96 0.87
C ASP A 45 0.14 -24.45 1.07
N PHE A 46 -0.36 -24.99 2.19
CA PHE A 46 -0.11 -26.38 2.60
C PHE A 46 -0.74 -27.41 1.65
N ASP A 47 -1.93 -27.13 1.14
CA ASP A 47 -2.67 -28.08 0.30
C ASP A 47 -2.02 -28.22 -1.06
N ARG A 48 -1.60 -27.10 -1.65
CA ARG A 48 -0.85 -27.11 -2.92
C ARG A 48 0.50 -27.79 -2.76
N PHE A 49 1.26 -27.43 -1.73
CA PHE A 49 2.55 -28.07 -1.43
C PHE A 49 2.38 -29.59 -1.28
N LYS A 50 1.37 -30.04 -0.53
CA LYS A 50 1.06 -31.45 -0.33
C LYS A 50 0.74 -32.16 -1.64
N ASN A 51 -0.06 -31.55 -2.51
CA ASN A 51 -0.41 -32.10 -3.82
C ASN A 51 0.82 -32.25 -4.71
N ASP A 52 1.69 -31.25 -4.79
CA ASP A 52 2.87 -31.27 -5.61
C ASP A 52 3.92 -32.26 -5.08
N VAL A 53 4.13 -32.34 -3.78
CA VAL A 53 4.99 -33.35 -3.14
C VAL A 53 4.42 -34.76 -3.34
N SER A 54 3.12 -34.91 -3.44
CA SER A 54 2.48 -36.22 -3.68
C SER A 54 2.53 -36.66 -5.14
N SER A 55 2.97 -35.80 -6.08
CA SER A 55 3.07 -36.10 -7.52
C SER A 55 4.08 -37.25 -7.82
N VAL A 56 4.00 -37.82 -9.01
CA VAL A 56 4.75 -39.06 -9.34
C VAL A 56 6.27 -38.89 -9.24
N ASN A 57 6.81 -37.78 -9.75
CA ASN A 57 8.24 -37.49 -9.80
C ASN A 57 8.69 -36.50 -8.74
N SER A 58 8.31 -36.70 -7.48
CA SER A 58 8.63 -35.79 -6.40
C SER A 58 9.03 -36.51 -5.11
N TYR A 59 9.93 -35.88 -4.36
CA TYR A 59 10.41 -36.37 -3.06
C TYR A 59 10.42 -35.23 -2.05
N LEU A 60 10.05 -35.53 -0.80
CA LEU A 60 10.25 -34.65 0.34
C LEU A 60 11.60 -34.93 0.99
N VAL A 61 12.44 -33.94 1.14
CA VAL A 61 13.72 -34.01 1.85
C VAL A 61 13.58 -33.25 3.17
N SER A 62 13.45 -34.00 4.27
CA SER A 62 13.29 -33.41 5.61
C SER A 62 13.62 -34.39 6.71
N THR A 63 14.20 -33.91 7.80
CA THR A 63 14.43 -34.65 9.05
C THR A 63 13.31 -34.40 10.08
N ASP A 64 12.41 -33.47 9.83
CA ASP A 64 11.31 -33.08 10.74
C ASP A 64 10.17 -34.13 10.72
N ASN A 65 10.14 -34.97 11.75
CA ASN A 65 9.14 -36.04 11.86
C ASN A 65 7.70 -35.53 12.06
N GLU A 66 7.50 -34.37 12.70
CA GLU A 66 6.16 -33.79 12.86
C GLU A 66 5.64 -33.25 11.53
N PHE A 67 6.48 -32.58 10.76
CA PHE A 67 6.16 -32.08 9.43
C PHE A 67 5.83 -33.23 8.46
N ILE A 68 6.63 -34.30 8.47
CA ILE A 68 6.41 -35.51 7.66
C ILE A 68 5.04 -36.13 7.98
N LYS A 69 4.71 -36.30 9.27
CA LYS A 69 3.40 -36.83 9.72
C LYS A 69 2.22 -36.01 9.25
N ARG A 70 2.33 -34.68 9.28
CA ARG A 70 1.26 -33.78 8.82
C ARG A 70 0.96 -33.90 7.33
N LEU A 71 1.96 -34.19 6.50
CA LEU A 71 1.81 -34.37 5.06
C LEU A 71 1.19 -35.72 4.70
N ASN A 72 1.27 -36.74 5.60
CA ASN A 72 0.75 -38.09 5.40
C ASN A 72 1.21 -38.73 4.09
N LEU A 73 2.52 -38.65 3.81
CA LEU A 73 3.15 -39.19 2.61
C LEU A 73 3.57 -40.67 2.81
N THR A 74 3.65 -41.43 1.70
CA THR A 74 4.19 -42.79 1.71
C THR A 74 5.71 -42.77 1.97
N GLU A 75 6.23 -43.75 2.75
CA GLU A 75 7.66 -43.77 3.16
C GLU A 75 8.65 -43.71 1.98
N GLY A 76 8.28 -44.22 0.81
CA GLY A 76 9.11 -44.21 -0.40
C GLY A 76 9.32 -42.82 -1.02
N LYS A 77 8.58 -41.80 -0.57
CA LYS A 77 8.70 -40.40 -1.05
C LYS A 77 9.46 -39.49 -0.10
N ILE A 78 10.04 -40.01 0.96
CA ILE A 78 10.68 -39.24 2.01
C ILE A 78 12.19 -39.57 2.03
N ILE A 79 13.01 -38.55 1.89
CA ILE A 79 14.46 -38.60 2.06
C ILE A 79 14.82 -37.94 3.37
N LYS A 80 15.28 -38.71 4.35
CA LYS A 80 15.66 -38.20 5.68
C LYS A 80 17.01 -37.49 5.65
N LYS A 81 17.06 -36.29 5.10
CA LYS A 81 18.20 -35.37 5.08
C LYS A 81 17.72 -33.94 5.24
N ASP A 82 18.64 -33.05 5.60
CA ASP A 82 18.36 -31.63 5.63
C ASP A 82 18.66 -30.99 4.28
N LEU A 83 17.69 -30.20 3.79
CA LEU A 83 17.78 -29.46 2.55
C LEU A 83 17.29 -28.04 2.82
N MET A 84 18.11 -27.03 2.55
CA MET A 84 17.72 -25.64 2.79
C MET A 84 16.62 -25.18 1.85
N ASN A 85 16.76 -25.41 0.54
CA ASN A 85 15.76 -25.08 -0.47
C ASN A 85 15.63 -26.25 -1.45
N GLY A 86 14.41 -26.49 -1.90
CA GLY A 86 14.13 -27.52 -2.89
C GLY A 86 14.65 -27.18 -4.27
N PHE A 87 14.80 -28.19 -5.10
CA PHE A 87 15.26 -28.05 -6.48
C PHE A 87 14.63 -29.11 -7.37
N VAL A 88 14.62 -28.84 -8.68
CA VAL A 88 14.25 -29.80 -9.71
C VAL A 88 15.51 -30.20 -10.47
N TYR A 89 15.77 -31.52 -10.57
CA TYR A 89 16.88 -32.07 -11.28
C TYR A 89 16.44 -33.27 -12.14
N ASN A 90 16.75 -33.26 -13.43
CA ASN A 90 16.33 -34.28 -14.39
C ASN A 90 14.82 -34.62 -14.37
N GLY A 91 13.97 -33.61 -14.17
CA GLY A 91 12.51 -33.80 -14.13
C GLY A 91 12.00 -34.38 -12.80
N ILE A 92 12.84 -34.51 -11.78
CA ILE A 92 12.49 -34.95 -10.44
C ILE A 92 12.55 -33.73 -9.51
N SER A 93 11.47 -33.51 -8.74
CA SER A 93 11.36 -32.40 -7.78
C SER A 93 11.74 -32.88 -6.38
N TYR A 94 12.69 -32.19 -5.75
CA TYR A 94 13.13 -32.45 -4.38
C TYR A 94 12.67 -31.26 -3.50
N PHE A 95 11.62 -31.48 -2.71
CA PHE A 95 11.02 -30.44 -1.88
C PHE A 95 11.68 -30.37 -0.51
N SER A 96 11.87 -29.14 -0.02
CA SER A 96 12.28 -28.85 1.35
C SER A 96 11.10 -28.32 2.17
N LYS A 97 11.16 -28.47 3.50
CA LYS A 97 10.24 -27.81 4.42
C LYS A 97 10.20 -26.29 4.21
N ASN A 98 11.35 -25.68 3.91
CA ASN A 98 11.48 -24.24 3.69
C ASN A 98 10.80 -23.74 2.42
N ASP A 99 10.50 -24.62 1.45
CA ASP A 99 9.75 -24.24 0.24
C ASP A 99 8.27 -23.98 0.57
N LEU A 100 7.73 -24.62 1.61
CA LEU A 100 6.40 -24.33 2.12
C LEU A 100 6.35 -23.01 2.89
N PHE A 101 7.32 -22.83 3.79
CA PHE A 101 7.39 -21.64 4.61
C PHE A 101 8.25 -20.60 3.91
N ALA A 102 7.69 -19.46 3.57
CA ALA A 102 8.51 -18.35 3.11
C ALA A 102 9.65 -18.14 4.12
N SER A 103 10.89 -18.35 3.70
CA SER A 103 12.06 -18.03 4.49
C SER A 103 12.25 -16.52 4.47
N PHE A 104 11.31 -15.81 5.06
CA PHE A 104 11.44 -14.41 5.37
C PHE A 104 11.94 -14.30 6.81
N ASN A 105 12.97 -13.54 7.03
CA ASN A 105 13.08 -12.81 8.27
C ASN A 105 11.71 -12.18 8.48
N LYS A 106 10.94 -12.70 9.43
CA LYS A 106 9.56 -12.33 9.70
C LYS A 106 9.52 -10.89 10.23
N LEU A 107 9.54 -9.93 9.34
CA LEU A 107 8.84 -8.68 9.58
C LEU A 107 7.37 -8.96 9.27
N LYS A 108 6.64 -9.44 10.28
CA LYS A 108 5.19 -9.59 10.23
C LYS A 108 4.57 -8.21 10.11
N TYR A 109 4.18 -7.83 8.93
CA TYR A 109 3.31 -6.67 8.73
C TYR A 109 1.87 -7.12 8.81
N ASN A 110 1.18 -6.67 9.84
CA ASN A 110 -0.26 -6.74 9.93
C ASN A 110 -0.86 -5.70 8.97
N THR A 111 -1.54 -6.17 7.93
CA THR A 111 -2.34 -5.35 7.01
C THR A 111 -3.75 -5.20 7.56
N GLY A 112 -3.90 -4.40 8.59
CA GLY A 112 -5.19 -3.96 9.10
C GLY A 112 -5.37 -2.46 8.90
N TYR A 113 -5.43 -1.98 7.64
CA TYR A 113 -5.78 -0.59 7.39
C TYR A 113 -7.29 -0.41 7.40
N LYS A 114 -7.83 0.11 8.51
CA LYS A 114 -9.13 0.79 8.48
C LYS A 114 -8.93 2.14 7.80
N MET A 115 -9.77 2.45 6.80
CA MET A 115 -9.82 3.75 6.12
C MET A 115 -9.90 4.87 7.15
N GLY A 116 -9.05 5.86 7.00
CA GLY A 116 -9.09 7.11 7.77
C GLY A 116 -8.02 7.28 8.83
N LYS A 117 -7.11 6.33 9.06
CA LYS A 117 -6.01 6.50 10.03
C LYS A 117 -4.74 7.02 9.38
N LYS A 118 -4.16 8.06 9.99
CA LYS A 118 -2.86 8.63 9.66
C LYS A 118 -1.83 7.52 9.45
N ILE A 119 -1.18 7.50 8.28
CA ILE A 119 -0.02 6.64 8.02
C ILE A 119 1.13 7.24 8.81
N ASN A 120 1.36 6.74 10.01
CA ASN A 120 2.52 7.15 10.78
C ASN A 120 3.70 6.25 10.40
N SER A 121 4.70 6.83 9.75
CA SER A 121 5.99 6.19 9.45
C SER A 121 6.81 5.81 10.70
N ILE A 122 6.22 5.93 11.87
CA ILE A 122 6.83 5.71 13.20
C ILE A 122 7.03 4.22 13.50
N ASP A 123 6.40 3.31 12.75
CA ASP A 123 6.44 1.86 13.02
C ASP A 123 7.85 1.23 12.93
N LYS A 124 8.86 2.02 12.50
CA LYS A 124 10.27 1.61 12.42
C LYS A 124 11.20 2.76 12.82
N LEU A 125 11.07 3.23 14.04
CA LEU A 125 12.05 4.15 14.61
C LEU A 125 13.24 3.36 15.16
N GLU A 126 14.43 3.70 14.69
CA GLU A 126 15.69 3.20 15.22
C GLU A 126 16.38 4.30 16.03
N VAL A 127 17.09 3.93 17.08
CA VAL A 127 17.87 4.88 17.89
C VAL A 127 18.87 5.59 16.98
N GLY A 128 18.79 6.93 16.97
CA GLY A 128 19.58 7.78 16.06
C GLY A 128 18.80 8.35 14.88
N ASP A 129 17.56 7.90 14.64
CA ASP A 129 16.69 8.49 13.62
C ASP A 129 16.33 9.94 13.95
N TYR A 130 16.23 10.76 12.89
CA TYR A 130 15.68 12.10 13.02
C TYR A 130 14.16 12.05 13.07
N VAL A 131 13.59 12.77 14.04
CA VAL A 131 12.14 12.88 14.26
C VAL A 131 11.70 14.33 14.34
N VAL A 132 10.46 14.59 13.98
CA VAL A 132 9.84 15.92 14.02
C VAL A 132 8.72 15.90 15.04
N HIS A 133 8.89 16.59 16.15
CA HIS A 133 7.81 16.85 17.08
C HIS A 133 7.01 18.07 16.64
N ARG A 134 5.68 17.96 16.61
CA ARG A 134 4.77 19.00 16.09
C ARG A 134 5.06 20.40 16.65
N ASP A 135 5.32 20.48 17.97
CA ASP A 135 5.47 21.77 18.67
C ASP A 135 6.93 22.13 18.93
N SER A 136 7.84 21.15 18.98
CA SER A 136 9.25 21.37 19.38
C SER A 136 10.26 21.25 18.22
N GLY A 137 9.82 20.83 17.04
CA GLY A 137 10.66 20.73 15.83
C GLY A 137 11.49 19.47 15.74
N ILE A 138 12.60 19.54 15.00
CA ILE A 138 13.43 18.39 14.65
C ILE A 138 14.41 18.05 15.78
N GLY A 139 14.38 16.78 16.21
CA GLY A 139 15.30 16.18 17.17
C GLY A 139 15.79 14.80 16.73
N VAL A 140 16.51 14.10 17.60
CA VAL A 140 17.02 12.75 17.38
C VAL A 140 16.37 11.80 18.37
N TYR A 141 15.79 10.72 17.87
CA TYR A 141 15.20 9.66 18.68
C TYR A 141 16.30 8.88 19.42
N MET A 142 16.15 8.72 20.72
CA MET A 142 17.14 8.10 21.61
C MET A 142 16.62 6.80 22.28
N GLY A 143 15.41 6.34 21.91
CA GLY A 143 14.78 5.17 22.52
C GLY A 143 13.62 5.51 23.45
N ILE A 144 13.07 4.48 24.09
CA ILE A 144 12.04 4.59 25.12
C ILE A 144 12.71 4.57 26.48
N THR A 145 12.20 5.35 27.42
CA THR A 145 12.65 5.35 28.81
C THR A 145 11.45 5.34 29.75
N THR A 146 11.50 4.50 30.78
CA THR A 146 10.45 4.43 31.80
C THR A 146 10.77 5.35 32.93
N ILE A 147 9.83 6.18 33.33
CA ILE A 147 9.97 7.11 34.47
C ILE A 147 8.92 6.76 35.52
N GLU A 148 9.38 6.58 36.74
CA GLU A 148 8.50 6.41 37.88
C GLU A 148 8.13 7.79 38.49
N LYS A 149 6.81 8.07 38.54
CA LYS A 149 6.26 9.26 39.15
C LYS A 149 5.11 8.89 40.09
N ASN A 150 5.24 9.21 41.36
CA ASN A 150 4.23 8.91 42.39
C ASN A 150 3.87 7.41 42.54
N GLY A 151 4.83 6.49 42.30
CA GLY A 151 4.59 5.05 42.34
C GLY A 151 3.95 4.45 41.06
N LEU A 152 3.80 5.25 40.02
CA LEU A 152 3.29 4.83 38.69
C LEU A 152 4.44 4.84 37.69
N LEU A 153 4.55 3.77 36.91
CA LEU A 153 5.53 3.63 35.85
C LEU A 153 4.90 4.09 34.50
N LYS A 154 5.59 5.02 33.82
CA LYS A 154 5.15 5.53 32.52
C LYS A 154 6.30 5.49 31.53
N ASP A 155 5.96 5.08 30.29
CA ASP A 155 6.89 5.04 29.18
C ASP A 155 6.91 6.36 28.41
N TYR A 156 8.13 6.85 28.14
CA TYR A 156 8.37 8.10 27.42
C TYR A 156 9.31 7.86 26.23
N ILE A 157 9.00 8.45 25.10
CA ILE A 157 9.91 8.59 23.97
C ILE A 157 10.92 9.68 24.31
N LEU A 158 12.20 9.32 24.29
CA LEU A 158 13.30 10.25 24.55
C LEU A 158 13.78 10.85 23.23
N ILE A 159 13.69 12.18 23.10
CA ILE A 159 14.13 12.94 21.94
C ILE A 159 15.22 13.93 22.37
N LYS A 160 16.39 13.87 21.71
CA LYS A 160 17.51 14.78 21.93
C LYS A 160 17.47 15.93 20.95
N TYR A 161 17.61 17.15 21.44
CA TYR A 161 17.67 18.41 20.69
C TYR A 161 19.08 19.03 20.69
N LYS A 162 19.25 20.18 20.03
CA LYS A 162 20.51 20.92 19.97
C LYS A 162 20.88 21.46 21.37
N GLY A 163 22.15 21.24 21.78
CA GLY A 163 22.63 21.69 23.09
C GLY A 163 22.37 20.71 24.23
N ASP A 164 22.13 19.42 23.91
CA ASP A 164 21.81 18.33 24.84
C ASP A 164 20.47 18.45 25.59
N ASP A 165 19.60 19.36 25.13
CA ASP A 165 18.23 19.44 25.62
C ASP A 165 17.50 18.11 25.32
N LYS A 166 16.66 17.66 26.26
CA LYS A 166 15.91 16.39 26.15
C LYS A 166 14.43 16.66 26.31
N LEU A 167 13.64 16.08 25.40
CA LEU A 167 12.18 16.03 25.52
C LEU A 167 11.75 14.60 25.87
N TYR A 168 10.96 14.46 26.90
CA TYR A 168 10.30 13.22 27.30
C TYR A 168 8.84 13.30 26.85
N LEU A 169 8.54 12.68 25.73
CA LEU A 169 7.18 12.63 25.18
C LEU A 169 6.51 11.34 25.65
N PRO A 170 5.37 11.41 26.37
CA PRO A 170 4.61 10.21 26.71
C PRO A 170 4.28 9.39 25.46
N VAL A 171 4.40 8.07 25.53
CA VAL A 171 4.24 7.21 24.34
C VAL A 171 2.81 7.23 23.80
N ASP A 172 1.81 7.48 24.65
CA ASP A 172 0.42 7.73 24.27
C ASP A 172 0.23 8.96 23.34
N LYS A 173 1.16 9.93 23.40
CA LYS A 173 1.17 11.11 22.51
C LYS A 173 2.08 10.96 21.28
N VAL A 174 2.34 9.74 20.87
CA VAL A 174 3.18 9.42 19.69
C VAL A 174 2.63 9.98 18.38
N ASP A 175 1.35 10.26 18.28
CA ASP A 175 0.68 10.91 17.14
C ASP A 175 1.18 12.35 16.86
N LYS A 176 1.83 13.01 17.86
CA LYS A 176 2.51 14.32 17.70
C LYS A 176 3.93 14.21 17.14
N LEU A 177 4.41 12.97 16.90
CA LEU A 177 5.75 12.70 16.41
C LEU A 177 5.70 12.15 14.98
N TYR A 178 6.60 12.62 14.12
CA TYR A 178 6.72 12.21 12.71
C TYR A 178 8.17 11.79 12.44
N LYS A 179 8.37 10.75 11.63
CA LYS A 179 9.72 10.40 11.18
C LYS A 179 10.17 11.44 10.16
N TYR A 180 11.37 11.98 10.33
CA TYR A 180 11.92 12.94 9.37
C TYR A 180 12.44 12.22 8.13
N SER A 181 11.93 12.60 6.98
CA SER A 181 12.37 12.11 5.66
C SER A 181 12.81 13.29 4.80
N SER A 182 14.07 13.32 4.35
CA SER A 182 14.61 14.39 3.47
C SER A 182 14.88 13.91 2.05
N LYS A 183 15.03 14.85 1.13
CA LYS A 183 15.22 14.61 -0.31
C LYS A 183 16.47 13.80 -0.66
N ASP A 184 17.59 14.03 0.02
CA ASP A 184 18.89 13.46 -0.32
C ASP A 184 19.56 12.71 0.86
N GLY A 185 18.80 12.33 1.90
CA GLY A 185 19.39 11.81 3.13
C GLY A 185 20.25 12.86 3.86
N ALA A 186 20.07 14.14 3.48
CA ALA A 186 20.76 15.23 4.15
C ALA A 186 20.33 15.28 5.62
N LYS A 187 21.30 15.41 6.50
CA LYS A 187 21.04 15.57 7.92
C LYS A 187 20.29 16.89 8.15
N PRO A 188 19.10 16.86 8.79
CA PRO A 188 18.39 18.09 9.08
C PRO A 188 19.14 18.96 10.08
N VAL A 189 18.81 20.23 10.11
CA VAL A 189 19.26 21.11 11.19
C VAL A 189 18.44 20.79 12.44
N ILE A 190 19.10 20.26 13.46
CA ILE A 190 18.46 19.96 14.76
C ILE A 190 18.10 21.29 15.40
N HIS A 191 16.85 21.43 15.83
CA HIS A 191 16.36 22.63 16.50
C HIS A 191 16.80 22.69 17.96
N LYS A 192 16.76 23.86 18.56
CA LYS A 192 16.82 24.01 20.01
C LYS A 192 15.42 23.89 20.57
N LEU A 193 15.25 23.20 21.69
CA LEU A 193 13.95 23.02 22.34
C LEU A 193 13.29 24.40 22.62
N ASN A 194 12.02 24.54 22.30
CA ASN A 194 11.23 25.79 22.44
C ASN A 194 11.82 27.00 21.66
N SER A 195 12.42 26.76 20.50
CA SER A 195 13.01 27.83 19.70
C SER A 195 11.95 28.61 18.89
N VAL A 196 12.10 29.92 18.86
CA VAL A 196 11.27 30.84 18.03
C VAL A 196 11.46 30.54 16.53
N GLU A 197 12.56 29.91 16.14
CA GLU A 197 12.84 29.53 14.74
C GLU A 197 11.86 28.49 14.22
N TRP A 198 11.49 27.49 15.04
CA TRP A 198 10.52 26.48 14.67
C TRP A 198 9.14 27.08 14.48
N GLU A 199 8.68 27.91 15.40
CA GLU A 199 7.39 28.59 15.27
C GLU A 199 7.32 29.48 14.01
N LYS A 200 8.37 30.23 13.72
CA LYS A 200 8.46 31.02 12.48
C LYS A 200 8.39 30.14 11.23
N THR A 201 9.06 28.99 11.25
CA THR A 201 9.02 28.01 10.14
C THR A 201 7.62 27.48 9.96
N LYS A 202 6.96 27.04 11.05
CA LYS A 202 5.59 26.53 11.04
C LYS A 202 4.59 27.56 10.50
N ILE A 203 4.65 28.82 10.98
CA ILE A 203 3.79 29.93 10.50
C ILE A 203 4.01 30.21 9.01
N LYS A 204 5.26 30.21 8.54
CA LYS A 204 5.62 30.45 7.14
C LYS A 204 5.08 29.34 6.23
N ILE A 205 5.13 28.11 6.68
CA ILE A 205 4.59 26.95 5.98
C ILE A 205 3.05 27.01 5.97
N LYS A 206 2.39 27.22 7.13
CA LYS A 206 0.92 27.38 7.21
C LYS A 206 0.42 28.49 6.28
N LYS A 207 1.10 29.65 6.20
CA LYS A 207 0.73 30.72 5.28
C LYS A 207 0.79 30.28 3.81
N LYS A 208 1.85 29.60 3.39
CA LYS A 208 1.96 29.09 2.01
C LYS A 208 0.96 27.97 1.72
N ILE A 209 0.72 27.08 2.66
CA ILE A 209 -0.32 26.04 2.54
C ILE A 209 -1.68 26.72 2.31
N LYS A 210 -1.99 27.80 3.03
CA LYS A 210 -3.23 28.58 2.87
C LYS A 210 -3.39 29.18 1.47
N ASP A 211 -2.30 29.64 0.85
CA ASP A 211 -2.33 30.17 -0.53
C ASP A 211 -2.66 29.06 -1.53
N ILE A 212 -2.09 27.86 -1.35
CA ILE A 212 -2.33 26.70 -2.20
C ILE A 212 -3.69 26.06 -1.93
N SER A 213 -4.07 25.95 -0.65
CA SER A 213 -5.35 25.41 -0.25
C SER A 213 -6.50 26.25 -0.79
N SER A 214 -6.32 27.56 -0.98
CA SER A 214 -7.35 28.42 -1.56
C SER A 214 -7.74 28.01 -2.99
N GLU A 215 -6.80 27.55 -3.83
CA GLU A 215 -7.10 27.00 -5.16
C GLU A 215 -7.71 25.61 -5.06
N LEU A 216 -7.16 24.75 -4.22
CA LEU A 216 -7.65 23.38 -4.01
C LEU A 216 -9.05 23.41 -3.37
N ILE A 217 -9.27 24.28 -2.38
CA ILE A 217 -10.58 24.49 -1.74
C ILE A 217 -11.62 25.01 -2.73
N LYS A 218 -11.25 25.87 -3.68
CA LYS A 218 -12.17 26.31 -4.75
C LYS A 218 -12.60 25.15 -5.62
N ILE A 219 -11.66 24.27 -6.02
CA ILE A 219 -11.96 23.08 -6.79
C ILE A 219 -12.86 22.12 -5.99
N TYR A 220 -12.56 21.92 -4.71
CA TYR A 220 -13.31 21.05 -3.79
C TYR A 220 -14.70 21.59 -3.49
N LYS A 221 -14.81 22.91 -3.19
CA LYS A 221 -16.12 23.57 -2.95
C LYS A 221 -17.01 23.55 -4.18
N ASN A 222 -16.47 23.84 -5.35
CA ASN A 222 -17.24 23.79 -6.60
C ASN A 222 -17.80 22.39 -6.85
N ARG A 223 -17.06 21.36 -6.51
CA ARG A 223 -17.48 19.98 -6.70
C ARG A 223 -18.49 19.51 -5.64
N ASN A 224 -18.32 19.91 -4.38
CA ASN A 224 -19.31 19.62 -3.33
C ASN A 224 -20.66 20.33 -3.55
N LEU A 225 -20.71 21.33 -4.41
CA LEU A 225 -21.92 22.02 -4.85
C LEU A 225 -22.59 21.32 -6.06
N CYS A 226 -21.86 20.43 -6.77
CA CYS A 226 -22.42 19.67 -7.87
C CYS A 226 -23.21 18.48 -7.32
N SER A 227 -24.38 18.24 -7.87
CA SER A 227 -25.22 17.09 -7.56
C SER A 227 -25.49 16.30 -8.84
N VAL A 228 -25.36 14.98 -8.74
CA VAL A 228 -25.71 14.03 -9.79
C VAL A 228 -26.91 13.19 -9.35
N LYS A 229 -27.65 12.65 -10.30
CA LYS A 229 -28.72 11.70 -9.95
C LYS A 229 -28.08 10.41 -9.43
N PRO A 230 -28.36 9.98 -8.19
CA PRO A 230 -27.85 8.71 -7.68
C PRO A 230 -28.26 7.54 -8.56
N PHE A 231 -27.35 6.57 -8.70
CA PHE A 231 -27.70 5.31 -9.36
C PHE A 231 -28.55 4.46 -8.41
N GLU A 232 -29.32 3.56 -8.99
CA GLU A 232 -30.13 2.60 -8.23
C GLU A 232 -29.24 1.53 -7.58
N GLU A 233 -29.75 0.85 -6.56
CA GLU A 233 -29.11 -0.30 -5.95
C GLU A 233 -28.84 -1.42 -6.97
N ASP A 234 -28.09 -2.45 -6.59
CA ASP A 234 -27.71 -3.51 -7.51
C ASP A 234 -28.95 -4.28 -8.00
N THR A 235 -29.09 -4.35 -9.32
CA THR A 235 -30.13 -5.14 -9.97
C THR A 235 -29.79 -6.63 -9.94
N PRO A 236 -30.79 -7.54 -10.13
CA PRO A 236 -30.51 -8.97 -10.26
C PRO A 236 -29.46 -9.29 -11.36
N GLU A 237 -29.48 -8.53 -12.47
CA GLU A 237 -28.51 -8.66 -13.58
C GLU A 237 -27.10 -8.31 -13.13
N GLN A 238 -26.93 -7.30 -12.24
CA GLN A 238 -25.64 -6.96 -11.67
C GLN A 238 -25.07 -8.12 -10.84
N ILE A 239 -25.92 -8.75 -10.04
CA ILE A 239 -25.53 -9.91 -9.20
C ILE A 239 -25.13 -11.09 -10.09
N VAL A 240 -25.88 -11.35 -11.16
CA VAL A 240 -25.54 -12.40 -12.13
C VAL A 240 -24.20 -12.11 -12.80
N PHE A 241 -23.99 -10.86 -13.29
CA PHE A 241 -22.74 -10.46 -13.89
C PHE A 241 -21.54 -10.65 -12.96
N GLU A 242 -21.66 -10.31 -11.69
CA GLU A 242 -20.60 -10.49 -10.71
C GLU A 242 -20.30 -11.96 -10.43
N ASN A 243 -21.34 -12.79 -10.29
CA ASN A 243 -21.19 -14.22 -10.05
C ASN A 243 -20.63 -15.01 -11.26
N GLU A 244 -20.66 -14.45 -12.46
CA GLU A 244 -20.01 -15.04 -13.65
C GLU A 244 -18.48 -14.90 -13.61
N PHE A 245 -17.91 -14.19 -12.62
CA PHE A 245 -16.45 -14.06 -12.49
C PHE A 245 -15.85 -15.40 -12.02
N ILE A 246 -14.92 -15.92 -12.82
CA ILE A 246 -14.40 -17.31 -12.67
C ILE A 246 -13.30 -17.45 -11.61
N TYR A 247 -12.80 -16.35 -11.06
CA TYR A 247 -11.72 -16.36 -10.08
C TYR A 247 -12.25 -16.02 -8.69
N ASP A 248 -11.58 -16.53 -7.65
CA ASP A 248 -11.86 -16.14 -6.26
C ASP A 248 -11.45 -14.68 -6.05
N GLU A 249 -12.34 -13.88 -5.53
CA GLU A 249 -12.10 -12.47 -5.22
C GLU A 249 -11.31 -12.33 -3.92
N THR A 250 -10.43 -11.33 -3.91
CA THR A 250 -9.77 -10.94 -2.67
C THR A 250 -10.65 -10.01 -1.84
N ALA A 251 -10.42 -9.98 -0.51
CA ALA A 251 -11.15 -9.08 0.37
C ALA A 251 -11.07 -7.61 -0.06
N ASP A 252 -9.92 -7.18 -0.58
CA ASP A 252 -9.72 -5.81 -1.06
C ASP A 252 -10.50 -5.53 -2.35
N GLN A 253 -10.62 -6.50 -3.26
CA GLN A 253 -11.43 -6.35 -4.47
C GLN A 253 -12.91 -6.18 -4.13
N LEU A 254 -13.43 -7.00 -3.22
CA LEU A 254 -14.82 -6.90 -2.73
C LEU A 254 -15.08 -5.57 -2.04
N LYS A 255 -14.20 -5.17 -1.12
CA LYS A 255 -14.27 -3.89 -0.42
C LYS A 255 -14.25 -2.71 -1.41
N THR A 256 -13.31 -2.70 -2.34
CA THR A 256 -13.17 -1.63 -3.35
C THR A 256 -14.39 -1.57 -4.26
N SER A 257 -14.92 -2.71 -4.69
CA SER A 257 -16.15 -2.77 -5.48
C SER A 257 -17.34 -2.17 -4.70
N TYR A 258 -17.47 -2.51 -3.42
CA TYR A 258 -18.50 -1.94 -2.55
C TYR A 258 -18.36 -0.42 -2.39
N GLU A 259 -17.14 0.09 -2.15
CA GLU A 259 -16.86 1.53 -2.04
C GLU A 259 -17.25 2.30 -3.31
N ILE A 260 -16.89 1.78 -4.50
CA ILE A 260 -17.23 2.38 -5.80
C ILE A 260 -18.74 2.38 -6.02
N LYS A 261 -19.44 1.28 -5.72
CA LYS A 261 -20.90 1.18 -5.84
C LYS A 261 -21.60 2.21 -4.95
N LYS A 262 -21.15 2.32 -3.68
CA LYS A 262 -21.68 3.30 -2.73
C LYS A 262 -21.48 4.74 -3.21
N ASP A 263 -20.34 5.05 -3.83
CA ASP A 263 -20.12 6.38 -4.40
C ASP A 263 -21.05 6.63 -5.60
N LEU A 264 -21.29 5.64 -6.46
CA LEU A 264 -22.22 5.75 -7.60
C LEU A 264 -23.67 5.95 -7.15
N GLU A 265 -24.05 5.37 -6.01
CA GLU A 265 -25.37 5.51 -5.37
C GLU A 265 -25.53 6.83 -4.58
N SER A 266 -24.46 7.63 -4.51
CA SER A 266 -24.47 8.93 -3.83
C SER A 266 -24.95 10.05 -4.75
N SER A 267 -25.53 11.10 -4.17
CA SER A 267 -25.88 12.32 -4.91
C SER A 267 -24.67 13.18 -5.27
N LYS A 268 -23.47 12.84 -4.79
CA LYS A 268 -22.23 13.54 -5.12
C LYS A 268 -21.48 12.83 -6.24
N PRO A 269 -20.93 13.56 -7.22
CA PRO A 269 -20.14 12.92 -8.26
C PRO A 269 -18.88 12.26 -7.66
N MET A 270 -18.69 10.96 -7.91
CA MET A 270 -17.51 10.20 -7.50
C MET A 270 -16.23 10.77 -8.14
N ASP A 271 -15.13 10.87 -7.42
CA ASP A 271 -13.77 11.03 -7.96
C ASP A 271 -12.82 10.18 -7.13
N ARG A 272 -12.74 8.96 -7.53
CA ARG A 272 -12.00 7.94 -6.81
C ARG A 272 -10.76 7.53 -7.59
N LEU A 273 -9.65 7.38 -6.86
CA LEU A 273 -8.42 6.79 -7.38
C LEU A 273 -8.35 5.31 -6.93
N LEU A 274 -8.39 4.40 -7.89
CA LEU A 274 -8.18 2.98 -7.68
C LEU A 274 -6.71 2.65 -7.88
N CYS A 275 -6.03 2.27 -6.81
CA CYS A 275 -4.63 1.82 -6.84
C CYS A 275 -4.54 0.32 -6.55
N GLY A 276 -3.63 -0.35 -7.24
CA GLY A 276 -3.31 -1.75 -6.98
C GLY A 276 -2.29 -2.23 -8.00
N ASP A 277 -1.49 -3.20 -7.64
CA ASP A 277 -0.44 -3.70 -8.51
C ASP A 277 -0.97 -4.29 -9.82
N VAL A 278 -0.07 -4.45 -10.79
CA VAL A 278 -0.40 -5.10 -12.07
C VAL A 278 -0.84 -6.54 -11.81
N GLY A 279 -2.01 -6.93 -12.38
CA GLY A 279 -2.58 -8.25 -12.20
C GLY A 279 -3.32 -8.48 -10.87
N TYR A 280 -3.71 -7.41 -10.14
CA TYR A 280 -4.51 -7.47 -8.90
C TYR A 280 -6.03 -7.37 -9.16
N GLY A 281 -6.46 -7.55 -10.39
CA GLY A 281 -7.89 -7.58 -10.74
C GLY A 281 -8.58 -6.23 -10.78
N LYS A 282 -7.83 -5.10 -10.86
CA LYS A 282 -8.42 -3.75 -11.05
C LYS A 282 -9.45 -3.71 -12.17
N THR A 283 -9.16 -4.38 -13.28
CA THR A 283 -10.01 -4.41 -14.48
C THR A 283 -11.41 -4.99 -14.20
N GLU A 284 -11.51 -6.06 -13.38
CA GLU A 284 -12.82 -6.62 -12.99
C GLU A 284 -13.62 -5.64 -12.14
N VAL A 285 -12.98 -4.97 -11.18
CA VAL A 285 -13.63 -3.94 -10.35
C VAL A 285 -14.18 -2.79 -11.22
N ILE A 286 -13.41 -2.37 -12.23
CA ILE A 286 -13.86 -1.36 -13.20
C ILE A 286 -15.06 -1.87 -14.02
N PHE A 287 -15.02 -3.11 -14.46
CA PHE A 287 -16.10 -3.69 -15.27
C PHE A 287 -17.41 -3.77 -14.50
N ARG A 288 -17.38 -4.03 -13.20
CA ARG A 288 -18.57 -3.96 -12.32
C ARG A 288 -19.14 -2.56 -12.22
N ALA A 289 -18.28 -1.55 -12.11
CA ALA A 289 -18.72 -0.14 -12.14
C ALA A 289 -19.31 0.27 -13.51
N ILE A 290 -18.71 -0.20 -14.60
CA ILE A 290 -19.23 -0.01 -15.96
C ILE A 290 -20.62 -0.65 -16.10
N PHE A 291 -20.76 -1.91 -15.68
CA PHE A 291 -22.02 -2.63 -15.78
C PHE A 291 -23.14 -1.93 -14.99
N LYS A 292 -22.85 -1.52 -13.75
CA LYS A 292 -23.80 -0.75 -12.93
C LYS A 292 -24.23 0.56 -13.60
N THR A 293 -23.30 1.25 -14.25
CA THR A 293 -23.59 2.49 -14.98
C THR A 293 -24.52 2.26 -16.16
N VAL A 294 -24.28 1.20 -16.95
CA VAL A 294 -25.10 0.83 -18.11
C VAL A 294 -26.49 0.39 -17.65
N MET A 295 -26.61 -0.37 -16.56
CA MET A 295 -27.91 -0.76 -15.98
C MET A 295 -28.74 0.45 -15.55
N ASN A 296 -28.10 1.57 -15.20
CA ASN A 296 -28.74 2.85 -14.92
C ASN A 296 -28.98 3.71 -16.18
N SER A 297 -28.94 3.10 -17.38
CA SER A 297 -29.16 3.75 -18.67
C SER A 297 -28.25 4.94 -18.95
N LYS A 298 -27.02 4.90 -18.42
CA LYS A 298 -25.97 5.91 -18.62
C LYS A 298 -24.84 5.35 -19.47
N GLN A 299 -24.18 6.27 -20.20
CA GLN A 299 -23.05 5.94 -21.04
C GLN A 299 -21.72 6.01 -20.26
N VAL A 300 -20.74 5.23 -20.70
CA VAL A 300 -19.39 5.17 -20.12
C VAL A 300 -18.34 5.56 -21.13
N MET A 301 -17.42 6.44 -20.73
CA MET A 301 -16.19 6.74 -21.46
C MET A 301 -15.00 6.08 -20.75
N TYR A 302 -14.28 5.21 -21.47
CA TYR A 302 -13.03 4.59 -20.98
C TYR A 302 -11.83 5.17 -21.72
N LEU A 303 -11.04 5.97 -21.02
CA LEU A 303 -9.91 6.73 -21.56
C LEU A 303 -8.59 6.02 -21.29
N CYS A 304 -7.88 5.61 -22.32
CA CYS A 304 -6.56 4.97 -22.26
C CYS A 304 -5.47 5.88 -22.84
N PRO A 305 -4.22 5.81 -22.31
CA PRO A 305 -3.12 6.62 -22.83
C PRO A 305 -2.61 6.20 -24.21
N THR A 306 -2.79 4.92 -24.59
CA THR A 306 -2.28 4.37 -25.84
C THR A 306 -3.34 3.61 -26.64
N THR A 307 -3.18 3.56 -27.95
CA THR A 307 -4.08 2.83 -28.85
C THR A 307 -4.11 1.33 -28.56
N LEU A 308 -2.96 0.74 -28.25
CA LEU A 308 -2.85 -0.69 -27.99
C LEU A 308 -3.56 -1.07 -26.68
N LEU A 309 -3.39 -0.26 -25.63
CA LEU A 309 -4.09 -0.46 -24.36
C LEU A 309 -5.60 -0.30 -24.53
N SER A 310 -6.06 0.71 -25.31
CA SER A 310 -7.49 0.89 -25.57
C SER A 310 -8.10 -0.30 -26.32
N TYR A 311 -7.36 -0.88 -27.26
CA TYR A 311 -7.79 -2.09 -27.96
C TYR A 311 -7.85 -3.30 -27.03
N GLN A 312 -6.85 -3.48 -26.19
CA GLN A 312 -6.77 -4.60 -25.24
C GLN A 312 -7.90 -4.54 -24.21
N GLN A 313 -8.16 -3.36 -23.62
CA GLN A 313 -9.28 -3.16 -22.70
C GLN A 313 -10.64 -3.34 -23.38
N PHE A 314 -10.79 -2.87 -24.62
CA PHE A 314 -11.97 -3.10 -25.43
C PHE A 314 -12.23 -4.59 -25.63
N MET A 315 -11.22 -5.37 -26.03
CA MET A 315 -11.34 -6.82 -26.24
C MET A 315 -11.68 -7.55 -24.94
N SER A 316 -11.05 -7.18 -23.84
CA SER A 316 -11.32 -7.75 -22.52
C SER A 316 -12.75 -7.46 -22.04
N CYS A 317 -13.21 -6.24 -22.24
CA CYS A 317 -14.58 -5.83 -21.93
C CYS A 317 -15.59 -6.57 -22.81
N THR A 318 -15.37 -6.61 -24.13
CA THR A 318 -16.24 -7.32 -25.06
C THR A 318 -16.35 -8.81 -24.72
N SER A 319 -15.24 -9.44 -24.31
CA SER A 319 -15.23 -10.84 -23.87
C SER A 319 -16.03 -11.03 -22.59
N ARG A 320 -15.83 -10.16 -21.59
CA ARG A 320 -16.49 -10.24 -20.28
C ARG A 320 -17.99 -9.96 -20.35
N PHE A 321 -18.40 -9.08 -21.25
CA PHE A 321 -19.78 -8.65 -21.44
C PHE A 321 -20.52 -9.45 -22.52
N LYS A 322 -19.94 -10.52 -23.06
CA LYS A 322 -20.46 -11.28 -24.22
C LYS A 322 -21.91 -11.77 -24.03
N ASN A 323 -22.28 -12.11 -22.80
CA ASN A 323 -23.61 -12.65 -22.50
C ASN A 323 -24.64 -11.57 -22.11
N HIS A 324 -24.26 -10.30 -22.15
CA HIS A 324 -25.08 -9.17 -21.73
C HIS A 324 -25.34 -8.22 -22.90
N ALA A 325 -26.52 -7.63 -22.93
CA ALA A 325 -26.94 -6.71 -24.00
C ALA A 325 -26.32 -5.32 -23.78
N VAL A 326 -25.00 -5.20 -23.98
CA VAL A 326 -24.22 -3.95 -23.85
C VAL A 326 -23.50 -3.67 -25.14
N ASN A 327 -23.72 -2.50 -25.73
CA ASN A 327 -23.08 -2.05 -26.95
C ASN A 327 -21.76 -1.36 -26.66
N ILE A 328 -20.67 -1.97 -27.09
CA ILE A 328 -19.31 -1.51 -26.83
C ILE A 328 -18.65 -1.06 -28.14
N ALA A 329 -18.04 0.12 -28.15
CA ALA A 329 -17.33 0.66 -29.30
C ALA A 329 -15.88 1.03 -28.97
N LEU A 330 -15.04 1.07 -30.01
CA LEU A 330 -13.65 1.49 -29.93
C LEU A 330 -13.43 2.70 -30.85
N LEU A 331 -12.96 3.80 -30.30
CA LEU A 331 -12.63 5.01 -31.06
C LEU A 331 -11.15 5.37 -30.85
N ASN A 332 -10.32 4.94 -31.78
CA ASN A 332 -8.88 5.24 -31.78
C ASN A 332 -8.36 5.47 -33.18
N ARG A 333 -7.05 5.49 -33.39
CA ARG A 333 -6.46 5.75 -34.73
C ARG A 333 -6.75 4.68 -35.77
N TYR A 334 -7.13 3.46 -35.36
CA TYR A 334 -7.38 2.35 -36.28
C TYR A 334 -8.82 2.34 -36.77
N THR A 335 -9.69 3.13 -36.13
CA THR A 335 -11.07 3.29 -36.57
C THR A 335 -11.07 4.10 -37.85
N THR A 336 -11.65 3.54 -38.91
CA THR A 336 -11.75 4.22 -40.23
C THR A 336 -12.62 5.46 -40.12
N SER A 337 -12.45 6.41 -41.04
CA SER A 337 -13.24 7.65 -41.04
C SER A 337 -14.74 7.39 -41.16
N LYS A 338 -15.14 6.32 -41.84
CA LYS A 338 -16.56 5.91 -41.97
C LYS A 338 -17.10 5.36 -40.66
N GLU A 339 -16.36 4.49 -40.00
CA GLU A 339 -16.70 3.94 -38.67
C GLU A 339 -16.73 5.02 -37.62
N THR A 340 -15.75 5.93 -37.65
CA THR A 340 -15.71 7.08 -36.73
C THR A 340 -16.99 7.89 -36.78
N LYS A 341 -17.47 8.25 -37.96
CA LYS A 341 -18.74 9.00 -38.13
C LYS A 341 -19.92 8.23 -37.56
N LYS A 342 -20.02 6.93 -37.86
CA LYS A 342 -21.09 6.07 -37.35
C LYS A 342 -21.06 6.00 -35.84
N ILE A 343 -19.87 5.78 -35.23
CA ILE A 343 -19.70 5.72 -33.76
C ILE A 343 -20.10 7.05 -33.11
N LEU A 344 -19.74 8.20 -33.70
CA LEU A 344 -20.08 9.50 -33.14
C LEU A 344 -21.62 9.75 -33.20
N GLU A 345 -22.29 9.37 -34.28
CA GLU A 345 -23.72 9.45 -34.38
C GLU A 345 -24.44 8.53 -33.39
N GLU A 346 -24.01 7.29 -33.28
CA GLU A 346 -24.55 6.30 -32.33
C GLU A 346 -24.33 6.67 -30.86
N LEU A 347 -23.21 7.32 -30.54
CA LEU A 347 -22.94 7.87 -29.20
C LEU A 347 -23.92 8.99 -28.84
N LYS A 348 -24.11 9.92 -29.75
CA LYS A 348 -25.05 11.03 -29.58
C LYS A 348 -26.50 10.56 -29.46
N GLU A 349 -26.87 9.52 -30.14
CA GLU A 349 -28.20 8.90 -30.05
C GLU A 349 -28.39 8.05 -28.81
N GLY A 350 -27.28 7.65 -28.10
CA GLY A 350 -27.29 6.78 -26.95
C GLY A 350 -27.45 5.29 -27.31
N LYS A 351 -27.05 4.87 -28.51
CA LYS A 351 -27.04 3.47 -28.95
C LYS A 351 -25.78 2.72 -28.50
N ILE A 352 -24.70 3.44 -28.22
CA ILE A 352 -23.47 2.90 -27.69
C ILE A 352 -23.44 3.18 -26.16
N ASP A 353 -23.29 2.12 -25.37
CA ASP A 353 -23.28 2.19 -23.92
C ASP A 353 -21.87 2.47 -23.38
N VAL A 354 -20.84 1.85 -23.96
CA VAL A 354 -19.45 1.97 -23.54
C VAL A 354 -18.54 2.29 -24.72
N VAL A 355 -17.74 3.34 -24.62
CA VAL A 355 -16.74 3.67 -25.64
C VAL A 355 -15.33 3.66 -25.05
N PHE A 356 -14.47 2.85 -25.64
CA PHE A 356 -13.05 2.81 -25.35
C PHE A 356 -12.30 3.69 -26.34
N GLY A 357 -11.27 4.39 -25.85
CA GLY A 357 -10.43 5.16 -26.79
C GLY A 357 -9.27 5.86 -26.11
N THR A 358 -8.55 6.64 -26.90
CA THR A 358 -7.44 7.46 -26.48
C THR A 358 -7.87 8.93 -26.33
N HIS A 359 -6.91 9.86 -26.28
CA HIS A 359 -7.17 11.30 -26.27
C HIS A 359 -8.14 11.77 -27.39
N ARG A 360 -8.40 10.96 -28.42
CA ARG A 360 -9.43 11.21 -29.46
C ARG A 360 -10.83 11.38 -28.86
N LEU A 361 -11.12 10.68 -27.76
CA LEU A 361 -12.40 10.82 -27.03
C LEU A 361 -12.61 12.20 -26.38
N LEU A 362 -11.54 12.96 -26.19
CA LEU A 362 -11.58 14.31 -25.61
C LEU A 362 -11.81 15.41 -26.67
N SER A 363 -11.91 15.06 -27.95
CA SER A 363 -12.16 16.03 -29.03
C SER A 363 -13.57 16.60 -28.94
N SER A 364 -13.74 17.83 -29.45
CA SER A 364 -14.99 18.59 -29.33
C SER A 364 -16.17 18.03 -30.13
N ASP A 365 -15.90 17.15 -31.09
CA ASP A 365 -16.90 16.46 -31.91
C ASP A 365 -17.47 15.19 -31.26
N VAL A 366 -16.95 14.79 -30.08
CA VAL A 366 -17.46 13.64 -29.35
C VAL A 366 -18.53 14.11 -28.37
N GLU A 367 -19.78 13.80 -28.68
CA GLU A 367 -20.95 14.15 -27.88
C GLU A 367 -21.62 12.87 -27.35
N PHE A 368 -21.93 12.86 -26.05
CA PHE A 368 -22.68 11.79 -25.39
C PHE A 368 -24.13 12.24 -25.17
N LYS A 369 -25.07 11.31 -25.27
CA LYS A 369 -26.44 11.58 -24.88
C LYS A 369 -26.59 11.78 -23.37
N ASP A 370 -25.99 10.90 -22.59
CA ASP A 370 -26.03 10.92 -21.12
C ASP A 370 -24.82 10.18 -20.52
N LEU A 371 -23.69 10.87 -20.40
CA LEU A 371 -22.47 10.33 -19.83
C LEU A 371 -22.57 10.23 -18.28
N GLY A 372 -22.52 9.02 -17.75
CA GLY A 372 -22.57 8.75 -16.29
C GLY A 372 -21.23 8.49 -15.64
N LEU A 373 -20.32 7.78 -16.35
CA LEU A 373 -19.02 7.39 -15.79
C LEU A 373 -17.88 7.68 -16.78
N LEU A 374 -16.83 8.31 -16.24
CA LEU A 374 -15.53 8.47 -16.90
C LEU A 374 -14.50 7.60 -16.20
N VAL A 375 -13.97 6.60 -16.87
CA VAL A 375 -12.83 5.80 -16.42
C VAL A 375 -11.55 6.33 -17.05
N ILE A 376 -10.52 6.58 -16.27
CA ILE A 376 -9.23 7.09 -16.73
C ILE A 376 -8.14 6.11 -16.31
N ASP A 377 -7.55 5.43 -17.29
CA ASP A 377 -6.40 4.55 -17.03
C ASP A 377 -5.09 5.33 -17.14
N GLU A 378 -4.21 5.16 -16.14
CA GLU A 378 -2.90 5.81 -16.07
C GLU A 378 -2.97 7.34 -16.34
N GLU A 379 -3.81 8.07 -15.58
CA GLU A 379 -4.09 9.52 -15.72
C GLU A 379 -2.82 10.37 -15.90
N GLN A 380 -1.70 9.94 -15.34
CA GLN A 380 -0.43 10.63 -15.41
C GLN A 380 0.14 10.80 -16.82
N ARG A 381 -0.25 9.92 -17.73
CA ARG A 381 0.29 9.90 -19.09
C ARG A 381 -0.40 10.89 -20.03
N PHE A 382 -1.44 11.57 -19.57
CA PHE A 382 -2.13 12.60 -20.34
C PHE A 382 -1.45 13.96 -20.23
N GLY A 383 -1.33 14.67 -21.35
CA GLY A 383 -0.77 16.01 -21.42
C GLY A 383 -1.64 17.07 -20.72
N VAL A 384 -1.10 18.27 -20.51
CA VAL A 384 -1.75 19.37 -19.80
C VAL A 384 -3.11 19.74 -20.43
N MET A 385 -3.18 19.93 -21.74
CA MET A 385 -4.42 20.25 -22.47
C MET A 385 -5.52 19.19 -22.25
N HIS A 386 -5.13 17.91 -22.29
CA HIS A 386 -6.07 16.80 -22.06
C HIS A 386 -6.58 16.81 -20.61
N LYS A 387 -5.73 17.13 -19.64
CA LYS A 387 -6.12 17.23 -18.23
C LYS A 387 -7.11 18.36 -17.98
N GLU A 388 -7.00 19.48 -18.67
CA GLU A 388 -7.97 20.57 -18.58
C GLU A 388 -9.35 20.14 -19.10
N ARG A 389 -9.39 19.48 -20.26
CA ARG A 389 -10.63 18.95 -20.81
C ARG A 389 -11.26 17.88 -19.90
N ILE A 390 -10.46 17.01 -19.33
CA ILE A 390 -10.89 16.03 -18.32
C ILE A 390 -11.51 16.76 -17.10
N LYS A 391 -10.92 17.88 -16.64
CA LYS A 391 -11.49 18.67 -15.53
C LYS A 391 -12.88 19.23 -15.84
N GLU A 392 -13.11 19.69 -17.07
CA GLU A 392 -14.43 20.18 -17.51
C GLU A 392 -15.49 19.08 -17.44
N ILE A 393 -15.15 17.88 -17.94
CA ILE A 393 -16.06 16.71 -17.92
C ILE A 393 -16.33 16.26 -16.47
N LYS A 394 -15.32 16.32 -15.60
CA LYS A 394 -15.42 15.88 -14.19
C LYS A 394 -16.47 16.58 -13.36
N SER A 395 -16.96 17.75 -13.76
CA SER A 395 -17.88 18.55 -12.93
C SER A 395 -19.22 17.86 -12.67
N ASN A 396 -19.74 17.08 -13.63
CA ASN A 396 -21.10 16.50 -13.58
C ASN A 396 -21.14 14.99 -13.85
N VAL A 397 -20.01 14.30 -13.80
CA VAL A 397 -19.86 12.89 -14.14
C VAL A 397 -19.07 12.17 -13.05
N HIS A 398 -19.43 10.92 -12.73
CA HIS A 398 -18.62 10.08 -11.86
C HIS A 398 -17.28 9.78 -12.54
N VAL A 399 -16.19 9.85 -11.78
CA VAL A 399 -14.84 9.63 -12.29
C VAL A 399 -14.12 8.57 -11.48
N LEU A 400 -13.66 7.54 -12.18
CA LEU A 400 -12.83 6.48 -11.64
C LEU A 400 -11.47 6.51 -12.36
N SER A 401 -10.44 6.97 -11.66
CA SER A 401 -9.07 6.89 -12.18
C SER A 401 -8.37 5.67 -11.66
N VAL A 402 -7.55 5.07 -12.50
CA VAL A 402 -6.88 3.80 -12.19
C VAL A 402 -5.38 3.95 -12.40
N SER A 403 -4.60 3.41 -11.49
CA SER A 403 -3.14 3.36 -11.62
C SER A 403 -2.54 2.14 -10.90
N ALA A 404 -1.46 1.61 -11.48
CA ALA A 404 -0.65 0.59 -10.82
C ALA A 404 0.34 1.22 -9.82
N THR A 405 0.87 2.40 -10.17
CA THR A 405 1.76 3.19 -9.32
C THR A 405 1.30 4.63 -9.39
N PRO A 406 0.53 5.11 -8.40
CA PRO A 406 0.05 6.48 -8.42
C PRO A 406 1.24 7.43 -8.44
N ILE A 407 1.17 8.46 -9.31
CA ILE A 407 2.15 9.53 -9.26
C ILE A 407 2.01 10.24 -7.92
N PRO A 408 3.13 10.76 -7.40
CA PRO A 408 3.14 11.54 -6.18
C PRO A 408 2.01 12.59 -6.08
N ARG A 409 1.70 13.31 -7.16
CA ARG A 409 0.64 14.34 -7.14
C ARG A 409 -0.79 13.79 -6.98
N SER A 410 -1.15 12.74 -7.73
CA SER A 410 -2.48 12.11 -7.60
C SER A 410 -2.64 11.43 -6.24
N LEU A 411 -1.57 10.83 -5.75
CA LEU A 411 -1.50 10.24 -4.43
C LEU A 411 -1.61 11.29 -3.32
N GLN A 412 -0.91 12.43 -3.44
CA GLN A 412 -1.05 13.52 -2.50
C GLN A 412 -2.47 14.08 -2.43
N MET A 413 -3.13 14.29 -3.59
CA MET A 413 -4.51 14.74 -3.61
C MET A 413 -5.46 13.78 -2.87
N SER A 414 -5.17 12.48 -2.93
CA SER A 414 -5.93 11.48 -2.17
C SER A 414 -5.57 11.47 -0.68
N LEU A 415 -4.29 11.59 -0.35
CA LEU A 415 -3.83 11.68 1.05
C LEU A 415 -4.34 12.92 1.78
N ILE A 416 -4.56 14.00 1.04
CA ILE A 416 -5.10 15.26 1.53
C ILE A 416 -6.66 15.22 1.63
N GLY A 417 -7.31 14.12 1.24
CA GLY A 417 -8.76 13.98 1.27
C GLY A 417 -9.51 14.75 0.18
N VAL A 418 -8.80 15.30 -0.81
CA VAL A 418 -9.42 15.98 -1.98
C VAL A 418 -10.00 14.97 -2.95
N ARG A 419 -9.54 13.72 -2.88
CA ARG A 419 -9.95 12.63 -3.76
C ARG A 419 -10.01 11.33 -2.97
N ASP A 420 -11.06 10.55 -3.17
CA ASP A 420 -11.21 9.24 -2.54
C ASP A 420 -10.17 8.25 -3.07
N LEU A 421 -9.70 7.35 -2.20
CA LEU A 421 -8.67 6.35 -2.53
C LEU A 421 -9.17 4.95 -2.16
N SER A 422 -9.06 4.02 -3.10
CA SER A 422 -9.20 2.59 -2.83
C SER A 422 -7.93 1.86 -3.19
N LEU A 423 -7.47 0.99 -2.30
CA LEU A 423 -6.25 0.22 -2.46
C LEU A 423 -6.57 -1.28 -2.56
N ILE A 424 -5.98 -1.95 -3.56
CA ILE A 424 -5.97 -3.40 -3.68
C ILE A 424 -4.54 -3.85 -3.40
N GLU A 425 -4.27 -4.28 -2.18
CA GLU A 425 -2.94 -4.71 -1.71
C GLU A 425 -2.83 -6.23 -1.62
N THR A 426 -3.96 -6.94 -1.47
CA THR A 426 -4.00 -8.39 -1.40
C THR A 426 -3.87 -9.02 -2.79
N PRO A 427 -2.81 -9.81 -3.05
CA PRO A 427 -2.64 -10.47 -4.34
C PRO A 427 -3.66 -11.60 -4.54
N PRO A 428 -4.05 -11.92 -5.79
CA PRO A 428 -4.78 -13.14 -6.10
C PRO A 428 -4.00 -14.40 -5.66
N LYS A 429 -4.72 -15.46 -5.27
CA LYS A 429 -4.15 -16.69 -4.68
C LYS A 429 -3.02 -17.34 -5.50
N ASN A 430 -3.00 -17.19 -6.81
CA ASN A 430 -2.06 -17.86 -7.72
C ASN A 430 -0.96 -16.96 -8.28
N LYS A 431 -0.68 -15.83 -7.64
CA LYS A 431 0.33 -14.90 -8.13
C LYS A 431 1.64 -15.03 -7.36
N TYR A 432 2.75 -15.19 -8.12
CA TYR A 432 4.10 -15.25 -7.56
C TYR A 432 4.79 -13.89 -7.60
N PRO A 433 5.58 -13.53 -6.59
CA PRO A 433 6.41 -12.33 -6.63
C PRO A 433 7.49 -12.46 -7.71
N VAL A 434 7.76 -11.36 -8.43
CA VAL A 434 8.83 -11.31 -9.43
C VAL A 434 10.17 -11.28 -8.71
N GLN A 435 10.99 -12.30 -8.92
CA GLN A 435 12.36 -12.34 -8.37
C GLN A 435 13.21 -11.28 -9.05
N THR A 436 13.70 -10.34 -8.26
CA THR A 436 14.41 -9.16 -8.75
C THR A 436 15.88 -9.21 -8.38
N TYR A 437 16.75 -9.14 -9.38
CA TYR A 437 18.21 -9.14 -9.25
C TYR A 437 18.75 -7.78 -9.69
N VAL A 438 19.56 -7.16 -8.85
CA VAL A 438 20.32 -5.95 -9.18
C VAL A 438 21.78 -6.35 -9.30
N ILE A 439 22.30 -6.36 -10.51
CA ILE A 439 23.61 -6.92 -10.82
C ILE A 439 24.39 -6.06 -11.82
N ASN A 440 25.71 -6.22 -11.84
CA ASN A 440 26.54 -5.63 -12.88
C ASN A 440 26.19 -6.23 -14.25
N TYR A 441 26.33 -5.41 -15.31
CA TYR A 441 26.17 -5.89 -16.67
C TYR A 441 27.25 -6.93 -17.01
N ASP A 442 26.82 -8.10 -17.44
CA ASP A 442 27.65 -9.19 -17.92
C ASP A 442 26.94 -9.89 -19.10
N PRO A 443 27.58 -9.92 -20.29
CA PRO A 443 26.99 -10.56 -21.48
C PRO A 443 26.74 -12.06 -21.31
N TYR A 444 27.55 -12.75 -20.52
CA TYR A 444 27.38 -14.19 -20.26
C TYR A 444 26.20 -14.49 -19.37
N ILE A 445 26.00 -13.67 -18.34
CA ILE A 445 24.81 -13.74 -17.48
C ILE A 445 23.56 -13.49 -18.32
N LEU A 446 23.56 -12.45 -19.17
CA LEU A 446 22.45 -12.14 -20.06
C LEU A 446 22.14 -13.34 -20.97
N ARG A 447 23.16 -13.94 -21.61
CA ARG A 447 23.00 -15.13 -22.45
C ARG A 447 22.36 -16.28 -21.68
N ASN A 448 22.87 -16.60 -20.49
CA ASN A 448 22.35 -17.69 -19.67
C ASN A 448 20.90 -17.46 -19.25
N VAL A 449 20.53 -16.24 -18.87
CA VAL A 449 19.16 -15.85 -18.50
C VAL A 449 18.19 -16.07 -19.66
N VAL A 450 18.58 -15.62 -20.87
CA VAL A 450 17.77 -15.77 -22.08
C VAL A 450 17.58 -17.26 -22.44
N LEU A 451 18.65 -18.02 -22.43
CA LEU A 451 18.58 -19.46 -22.74
C LEU A 451 17.77 -20.25 -21.70
N LYS A 452 17.88 -19.88 -20.42
CA LYS A 452 17.08 -20.49 -19.33
C LYS A 452 15.58 -20.23 -19.55
N GLU A 453 15.20 -19.01 -19.93
CA GLU A 453 13.80 -18.70 -20.19
C GLU A 453 13.27 -19.40 -21.44
N LYS A 454 14.05 -19.45 -22.52
CA LYS A 454 13.70 -20.22 -23.72
C LYS A 454 13.51 -21.71 -23.41
N ALA A 455 14.38 -22.29 -22.61
CA ALA A 455 14.28 -23.71 -22.21
C ALA A 455 13.00 -24.01 -21.41
N ARG A 456 12.40 -22.99 -20.75
CA ARG A 456 11.11 -23.07 -20.08
C ARG A 456 9.92 -22.82 -21.02
N GLY A 457 10.17 -22.52 -22.29
CA GLY A 457 9.16 -22.14 -23.28
C GLY A 457 8.61 -20.72 -23.04
N GLY A 458 9.32 -19.88 -22.31
CA GLY A 458 8.97 -18.48 -22.08
C GLY A 458 9.67 -17.52 -23.04
N GLN A 459 9.28 -16.25 -22.97
CA GLN A 459 9.84 -15.17 -23.76
C GLN A 459 10.54 -14.15 -22.88
N VAL A 460 11.47 -13.37 -23.47
CA VAL A 460 12.30 -12.41 -22.73
C VAL A 460 12.11 -11.01 -23.30
N PHE A 461 11.90 -10.04 -22.41
CA PHE A 461 12.06 -8.62 -22.69
C PHE A 461 13.48 -8.15 -22.36
N ILE A 462 14.10 -7.39 -23.28
CA ILE A 462 15.32 -6.63 -22.98
C ILE A 462 15.02 -5.14 -23.19
N LEU A 463 15.10 -4.38 -22.12
CA LEU A 463 14.90 -2.94 -22.18
C LEU A 463 16.24 -2.23 -22.44
N TYR A 464 16.30 -1.50 -23.53
CA TYR A 464 17.45 -0.69 -23.92
C TYR A 464 17.03 0.68 -24.46
N ASN A 465 17.40 1.76 -23.78
CA ASN A 465 16.78 3.07 -24.02
C ASN A 465 17.52 3.96 -25.03
N LYS A 466 18.53 3.43 -25.76
CA LYS A 466 19.24 4.17 -26.81
C LYS A 466 18.80 3.66 -28.18
N VAL A 467 18.11 4.53 -28.94
CA VAL A 467 17.56 4.17 -30.25
C VAL A 467 18.66 4.10 -31.31
N GLU A 468 19.68 4.97 -31.21
CA GLU A 468 20.74 5.12 -32.21
C GLU A 468 21.62 3.87 -32.36
N ASP A 469 21.84 3.18 -31.25
CA ASP A 469 22.73 2.00 -31.22
C ASP A 469 21.95 0.67 -31.23
N MET A 470 20.59 0.72 -31.32
CA MET A 470 19.75 -0.46 -31.11
C MET A 470 20.01 -1.58 -32.11
N GLU A 471 20.20 -1.25 -33.38
CA GLU A 471 20.50 -2.26 -34.42
C GLU A 471 21.86 -2.97 -34.14
N SER A 472 22.87 -2.22 -33.73
CA SER A 472 24.19 -2.77 -33.40
C SER A 472 24.13 -3.68 -32.17
N VAL A 473 23.32 -3.33 -31.18
CA VAL A 473 23.07 -4.14 -29.97
C VAL A 473 22.34 -5.44 -30.35
N VAL A 474 21.32 -5.37 -31.19
CA VAL A 474 20.61 -6.55 -31.71
C VAL A 474 21.55 -7.49 -32.44
N GLN A 475 22.38 -6.96 -33.35
CA GLN A 475 23.37 -7.76 -34.07
C GLN A 475 24.40 -8.41 -33.14
N SER A 476 24.82 -7.68 -32.09
CA SER A 476 25.76 -8.20 -31.10
C SER A 476 25.14 -9.34 -30.29
N TYR A 477 23.89 -9.20 -29.89
CA TYR A 477 23.18 -10.25 -29.15
C TYR A 477 22.78 -11.43 -30.03
N ALA A 478 22.46 -11.20 -31.30
CA ALA A 478 22.23 -12.29 -32.24
C ALA A 478 23.50 -13.16 -32.47
N LYS A 479 24.70 -12.54 -32.43
CA LYS A 479 25.96 -13.27 -32.44
C LYS A 479 26.27 -13.97 -31.12
N LEU A 480 25.92 -13.32 -29.98
CA LEU A 480 26.18 -13.90 -28.67
C LEU A 480 25.23 -15.08 -28.35
N ILE A 481 23.97 -15.02 -28.82
CA ILE A 481 22.92 -16.01 -28.54
C ILE A 481 22.27 -16.45 -29.86
N PRO A 482 23.01 -17.20 -30.71
CA PRO A 482 22.48 -17.60 -32.02
C PRO A 482 21.31 -18.59 -31.93
N GLU A 483 21.07 -19.16 -30.73
CA GLU A 483 20.00 -20.12 -30.47
C GLU A 483 18.61 -19.49 -30.37
N VAL A 484 18.48 -18.15 -30.28
CA VAL A 484 17.20 -17.45 -30.09
C VAL A 484 16.87 -16.51 -31.23
N SER A 485 15.58 -16.33 -31.49
CA SER A 485 15.07 -15.33 -32.43
C SER A 485 14.89 -13.98 -31.73
N ILE A 486 15.56 -12.95 -32.21
CA ILE A 486 15.58 -11.62 -31.62
C ILE A 486 14.96 -10.62 -32.59
N ARG A 487 14.00 -9.83 -32.12
CA ARG A 487 13.52 -8.61 -32.85
C ARG A 487 13.58 -7.40 -31.93
N TYR A 488 13.49 -6.22 -32.49
CA TYR A 488 13.49 -4.98 -31.72
C TYR A 488 12.34 -4.04 -32.14
N ALA A 489 11.94 -3.18 -31.19
CA ALA A 489 10.91 -2.17 -31.40
C ALA A 489 11.26 -0.85 -30.65
N HIS A 490 11.09 0.29 -31.32
CA HIS A 490 11.30 1.60 -30.70
C HIS A 490 10.33 2.66 -31.23
N GLY A 491 10.15 3.75 -30.50
CA GLY A 491 9.14 4.78 -30.78
C GLY A 491 9.36 5.60 -32.06
N LYS A 492 10.56 5.51 -32.72
CA LYS A 492 10.83 6.15 -34.00
C LYS A 492 10.50 5.26 -35.20
N MET A 493 10.14 3.98 -34.98
CA MET A 493 9.72 3.08 -36.06
C MET A 493 8.33 3.48 -36.60
N ASN A 494 8.03 3.02 -37.82
CA ASN A 494 6.69 3.10 -38.35
C ASN A 494 5.72 2.38 -37.38
N LYS A 495 4.54 2.97 -37.17
CA LYS A 495 3.59 2.48 -36.17
C LYS A 495 3.00 1.12 -36.54
N GLU A 496 2.84 0.86 -37.82
CA GLU A 496 2.34 -0.42 -38.34
C GLU A 496 3.37 -1.52 -38.07
N ASP A 497 4.64 -1.29 -38.42
CA ASP A 497 5.72 -2.25 -38.17
C ASP A 497 5.90 -2.56 -36.67
N MET A 498 5.80 -1.51 -35.83
CA MET A 498 5.89 -1.69 -34.39
C MET A 498 4.77 -2.58 -33.85
N GLN A 499 3.56 -2.44 -34.38
CA GLN A 499 2.41 -3.23 -33.94
C GLN A 499 2.50 -4.68 -34.38
N ASP A 500 2.93 -4.90 -35.63
CA ASP A 500 3.14 -6.25 -36.15
C ASP A 500 4.19 -6.99 -35.32
N ILE A 501 5.28 -6.30 -34.94
CA ILE A 501 6.29 -6.88 -34.05
C ILE A 501 5.70 -7.22 -32.67
N MET A 502 4.89 -6.31 -32.09
CA MET A 502 4.25 -6.55 -30.78
C MET A 502 3.23 -7.69 -30.84
N LEU A 503 2.44 -7.75 -31.91
CA LEU A 503 1.49 -8.84 -32.14
C LEU A 503 2.22 -10.17 -32.32
N ASP A 504 3.26 -10.21 -33.15
CA ASP A 504 4.09 -11.40 -33.37
C ASP A 504 4.72 -11.88 -32.06
N PHE A 505 5.17 -10.96 -31.19
CA PHE A 505 5.72 -11.31 -29.88
C PHE A 505 4.64 -11.88 -28.95
N THR A 506 3.46 -11.28 -28.95
CA THR A 506 2.31 -11.78 -28.15
C THR A 506 1.88 -13.18 -28.60
N LEU A 507 1.96 -13.47 -29.91
CA LEU A 507 1.67 -14.79 -30.48
C LEU A 507 2.82 -15.79 -30.30
N GLY A 508 3.93 -15.41 -29.68
CA GLY A 508 5.08 -16.31 -29.42
C GLY A 508 5.90 -16.63 -30.66
N LYS A 509 5.86 -15.82 -31.75
CA LYS A 509 6.58 -16.09 -32.99
C LYS A 509 8.10 -15.88 -32.91
N PHE A 510 8.57 -15.23 -31.87
CA PHE A 510 10.00 -15.06 -31.57
C PHE A 510 10.28 -14.97 -30.06
N ASP A 511 11.52 -15.23 -29.66
CA ASP A 511 11.90 -15.49 -28.27
C ASP A 511 12.21 -14.21 -27.46
N VAL A 512 12.86 -13.23 -28.11
CA VAL A 512 13.42 -12.05 -27.41
C VAL A 512 12.99 -10.76 -28.11
N LEU A 513 12.38 -9.86 -27.36
CA LEU A 513 12.08 -8.52 -27.80
C LEU A 513 12.99 -7.51 -27.12
N ILE A 514 13.82 -6.80 -27.90
CA ILE A 514 14.60 -5.65 -27.43
C ILE A 514 13.77 -4.39 -27.68
N SER A 515 13.51 -3.58 -26.67
CA SER A 515 12.72 -2.37 -26.88
C SER A 515 13.13 -1.24 -25.95
N THR A 516 12.70 -0.02 -26.32
CA THR A 516 12.74 1.15 -25.44
C THR A 516 11.60 1.08 -24.40
N THR A 517 11.39 2.14 -23.64
CA THR A 517 10.31 2.28 -22.63
C THR A 517 8.88 2.11 -23.17
N ILE A 518 8.70 1.76 -24.44
CA ILE A 518 7.38 1.45 -25.02
C ILE A 518 6.67 0.34 -24.26
N ILE A 519 7.44 -0.60 -23.67
CA ILE A 519 6.90 -1.68 -22.82
C ILE A 519 6.17 -1.16 -21.58
N GLU A 520 6.50 0.03 -21.08
CA GLU A 520 5.80 0.66 -19.95
C GLU A 520 4.29 0.89 -20.22
N ASN A 521 3.84 0.80 -21.47
CA ASN A 521 2.51 1.21 -21.91
C ASN A 521 1.38 0.20 -21.62
N GLY A 522 1.50 -0.66 -20.65
CA GLY A 522 0.37 -1.47 -20.18
C GLY A 522 0.13 -2.78 -20.93
N ILE A 523 0.97 -3.12 -21.90
CA ILE A 523 0.81 -4.33 -22.73
C ILE A 523 0.91 -5.59 -21.88
N ASP A 524 -0.05 -6.49 -22.04
CA ASP A 524 -0.09 -7.79 -21.41
C ASP A 524 0.44 -8.86 -22.35
N ILE A 525 1.55 -9.53 -21.95
CA ILE A 525 2.12 -10.66 -22.68
C ILE A 525 2.34 -11.79 -21.68
N PRO A 526 1.39 -12.72 -21.56
CA PRO A 526 1.40 -13.76 -20.53
C PRO A 526 2.63 -14.66 -20.55
N ASN A 527 3.24 -14.86 -21.73
CA ASN A 527 4.39 -15.77 -21.91
C ASN A 527 5.74 -15.08 -21.66
N ALA A 528 5.78 -13.76 -21.48
CA ALA A 528 7.02 -13.03 -21.16
C ALA A 528 7.24 -13.07 -19.63
N ASN A 529 8.08 -14.01 -19.18
CA ASN A 529 8.34 -14.22 -17.74
C ASN A 529 9.71 -13.70 -17.29
N THR A 530 10.54 -13.21 -18.21
CA THR A 530 11.83 -12.62 -17.85
C THR A 530 11.99 -11.25 -18.49
N ILE A 531 12.42 -10.28 -17.68
CA ILE A 531 12.78 -8.93 -18.14
C ILE A 531 14.21 -8.58 -17.74
N ILE A 532 14.97 -8.04 -18.66
CA ILE A 532 16.34 -7.55 -18.46
C ILE A 532 16.35 -6.07 -18.75
N VAL A 533 16.76 -5.25 -17.79
CA VAL A 533 16.84 -3.80 -17.93
C VAL A 533 18.31 -3.40 -17.98
N LEU A 534 18.75 -2.88 -19.11
CA LEU A 534 20.10 -2.36 -19.29
C LEU A 534 20.17 -0.90 -18.84
N ASP A 535 21.32 -0.46 -18.31
CA ASP A 535 21.49 0.90 -17.74
C ASP A 535 20.40 1.23 -16.70
N SER A 536 20.06 0.29 -15.81
CA SER A 536 18.95 0.42 -14.84
C SER A 536 19.10 1.61 -13.87
N ASP A 537 20.33 2.13 -13.68
CA ASP A 537 20.65 3.32 -12.88
C ASP A 537 20.03 4.62 -13.43
N ARG A 538 19.61 4.63 -14.71
CA ARG A 538 19.02 5.80 -15.36
C ARG A 538 17.51 5.91 -15.19
N PHE A 539 16.85 4.88 -14.65
CA PHE A 539 15.41 4.83 -14.51
C PHE A 539 14.95 5.34 -13.14
N GLY A 540 13.77 5.91 -13.08
CA GLY A 540 13.09 6.24 -11.82
C GLY A 540 12.58 4.99 -11.10
N LEU A 541 12.41 5.07 -9.77
CA LEU A 541 11.94 3.94 -8.96
C LEU A 541 10.57 3.42 -9.41
N SER A 542 9.62 4.32 -9.61
CA SER A 542 8.27 3.98 -10.12
C SER A 542 8.33 3.37 -11.53
N GLN A 543 9.25 3.83 -12.40
CA GLN A 543 9.44 3.24 -13.73
C GLN A 543 9.98 1.81 -13.64
N LEU A 544 11.02 1.59 -12.83
CA LEU A 544 11.57 0.24 -12.61
C LEU A 544 10.50 -0.72 -12.08
N TYR A 545 9.64 -0.23 -11.19
CA TYR A 545 8.54 -1.03 -10.67
C TYR A 545 7.50 -1.36 -11.75
N GLN A 546 7.09 -0.40 -12.55
CA GLN A 546 6.18 -0.62 -13.69
C GLN A 546 6.77 -1.60 -14.71
N ILE A 547 8.06 -1.46 -15.02
CA ILE A 547 8.80 -2.35 -15.91
C ILE A 547 8.85 -3.77 -15.34
N ARG A 548 9.17 -3.92 -14.04
CA ARG A 548 9.13 -5.21 -13.34
C ARG A 548 7.75 -5.86 -13.41
N GLY A 549 6.70 -5.09 -13.27
CA GLY A 549 5.31 -5.56 -13.35
C GLY A 549 4.86 -5.98 -14.76
N ARG A 550 5.71 -5.87 -15.79
CA ARG A 550 5.41 -6.35 -17.15
C ARG A 550 5.58 -7.85 -17.29
N VAL A 551 6.28 -8.49 -16.38
CA VAL A 551 6.44 -9.94 -16.29
C VAL A 551 5.72 -10.50 -15.07
N GLY A 552 5.47 -11.83 -15.05
CA GLY A 552 4.79 -12.48 -13.92
C GLY A 552 3.28 -12.30 -13.93
N ARG A 553 2.67 -12.38 -15.10
CA ARG A 553 1.21 -12.31 -15.27
C ARG A 553 0.54 -13.68 -15.37
N GLY A 554 1.34 -14.72 -15.61
CA GLY A 554 0.89 -16.11 -15.58
C GLY A 554 1.18 -16.79 -14.23
N ASP A 555 0.95 -18.08 -14.20
CA ASP A 555 1.19 -19.00 -13.08
C ASP A 555 2.64 -19.51 -12.99
N ARG A 556 3.56 -18.88 -13.73
CA ARG A 556 5.00 -19.21 -13.75
C ARG A 556 5.80 -18.16 -12.99
N GLN A 557 6.85 -18.61 -12.31
CA GLN A 557 7.82 -17.72 -11.67
C GLN A 557 8.48 -16.79 -12.68
N ALA A 558 8.41 -15.48 -12.43
CA ALA A 558 9.02 -14.46 -13.26
C ALA A 558 10.30 -13.87 -12.65
N TYR A 559 11.14 -13.32 -13.51
CA TYR A 559 12.44 -12.77 -13.16
C TYR A 559 12.65 -11.39 -13.75
N ALA A 560 13.25 -10.50 -12.95
CA ALA A 560 13.67 -9.18 -13.38
C ALA A 560 15.17 -8.98 -13.08
N TYR A 561 15.96 -8.72 -14.11
CA TYR A 561 17.40 -8.46 -14.00
C TYR A 561 17.65 -6.98 -14.29
N LEU A 562 17.98 -6.22 -13.26
CA LEU A 562 18.30 -4.81 -13.34
C LEU A 562 19.83 -4.68 -13.43
N MET A 563 20.33 -4.47 -14.66
CA MET A 563 21.76 -4.43 -14.93
C MET A 563 22.26 -2.99 -15.03
N TYR A 564 23.44 -2.73 -14.43
CA TYR A 564 24.11 -1.45 -14.49
C TYR A 564 25.61 -1.62 -14.80
N ASN A 565 26.26 -0.58 -15.34
CA ASN A 565 27.67 -0.68 -15.73
C ASN A 565 28.58 -0.67 -14.49
N LYS A 566 29.45 -1.66 -14.36
CA LYS A 566 30.40 -1.83 -13.24
C LYS A 566 31.41 -0.67 -13.13
N GLU A 567 31.81 -0.07 -14.27
CA GLU A 567 32.80 0.99 -14.31
C GLU A 567 32.23 2.36 -13.85
N LYS A 568 30.93 2.45 -13.70
CA LYS A 568 30.24 3.69 -13.35
C LYS A 568 30.01 3.79 -11.84
N ILE A 569 30.54 4.82 -11.21
CA ILE A 569 30.19 5.16 -9.83
C ILE A 569 28.70 5.56 -9.82
N LEU A 570 27.89 4.79 -9.14
CA LEU A 570 26.47 5.10 -8.96
C LEU A 570 26.34 6.34 -8.07
N GLY A 571 25.58 7.33 -8.50
CA GLY A 571 25.19 8.43 -7.61
C GLY A 571 24.27 7.93 -6.48
N ASP A 572 24.32 8.56 -5.31
CA ASP A 572 23.57 8.18 -4.11
C ASP A 572 22.07 7.94 -4.38
N THR A 573 21.47 8.78 -5.22
CA THR A 573 20.04 8.64 -5.60
C THR A 573 19.77 7.40 -6.44
N ALA A 574 20.66 7.05 -7.36
CA ALA A 574 20.53 5.85 -8.19
C ALA A 574 20.71 4.58 -7.34
N GLN A 575 21.67 4.60 -6.42
CA GLN A 575 21.90 3.50 -5.50
C GLN A 575 20.68 3.27 -4.61
N LYS A 576 20.14 4.31 -3.97
CA LYS A 576 18.93 4.24 -3.13
C LYS A 576 17.72 3.69 -3.88
N ARG A 577 17.54 4.05 -5.16
CA ARG A 577 16.46 3.51 -6.00
C ARG A 577 16.63 2.02 -6.26
N LEU A 578 17.85 1.59 -6.61
CA LEU A 578 18.15 0.18 -6.88
C LEU A 578 18.07 -0.67 -5.61
N GLU A 579 18.49 -0.15 -4.46
CA GLU A 579 18.32 -0.79 -3.16
C GLU A 579 16.84 -0.93 -2.80
N SER A 580 16.07 0.14 -2.96
CA SER A 580 14.62 0.12 -2.71
C SER A 580 13.88 -0.90 -3.57
N ILE A 581 14.17 -1.00 -4.89
CA ILE A 581 13.51 -1.98 -5.74
C ILE A 581 13.88 -3.43 -5.39
N LYS A 582 15.07 -3.64 -4.83
CA LYS A 582 15.53 -4.92 -4.30
C LYS A 582 14.86 -5.26 -2.96
N GLU A 583 14.64 -4.26 -2.10
CA GLU A 583 13.97 -4.40 -0.81
C GLU A 583 12.48 -4.74 -1.00
N PHE A 584 11.79 -4.02 -1.88
CA PHE A 584 10.36 -4.21 -2.16
C PHE A 584 10.10 -5.32 -3.17
N THR A 585 10.45 -6.55 -2.81
CA THR A 585 10.20 -7.75 -3.64
C THR A 585 8.82 -8.36 -3.42
N GLU A 586 8.16 -8.01 -2.32
CA GLU A 586 6.83 -8.53 -1.98
C GLU A 586 5.76 -8.06 -2.97
N LEU A 587 4.72 -8.87 -3.11
CA LEU A 587 3.50 -8.50 -3.83
C LEU A 587 2.77 -7.39 -3.07
N GLY A 588 2.11 -6.46 -3.78
CA GLY A 588 1.38 -5.35 -3.16
C GLY A 588 2.25 -4.13 -2.79
N SER A 589 3.51 -4.09 -3.24
CA SER A 589 4.43 -3.00 -2.88
C SER A 589 4.25 -1.70 -3.68
N GLY A 590 3.33 -1.65 -4.66
CA GLY A 590 3.18 -0.50 -5.57
C GLY A 590 2.92 0.82 -4.85
N TYR A 591 2.05 0.81 -3.86
CA TYR A 591 1.78 1.98 -3.03
C TYR A 591 3.00 2.38 -2.18
N LYS A 592 3.66 1.41 -1.52
CA LYS A 592 4.87 1.64 -0.71
C LYS A 592 6.01 2.23 -1.56
N ILE A 593 6.16 1.74 -2.79
CA ILE A 593 7.14 2.26 -3.75
C ILE A 593 6.79 3.67 -4.20
N ALA A 594 5.53 3.98 -4.44
CA ALA A 594 5.10 5.34 -4.76
C ALA A 594 5.40 6.31 -3.61
N MET A 595 5.16 5.90 -2.37
CA MET A 595 5.54 6.65 -1.16
C MET A 595 7.07 6.79 -1.03
N ARG A 596 7.83 5.74 -1.31
CA ARG A 596 9.30 5.77 -1.30
C ARG A 596 9.87 6.66 -2.42
N ASP A 597 9.30 6.59 -3.62
CA ASP A 597 9.68 7.46 -4.74
C ASP A 597 9.39 8.94 -4.41
N LEU A 598 8.26 9.21 -3.76
CA LEU A 598 7.92 10.52 -3.22
C LEU A 598 8.98 11.01 -2.23
N SER A 599 9.42 10.15 -1.32
CA SER A 599 10.45 10.49 -0.33
C SER A 599 11.83 10.71 -0.96
N ILE A 600 12.20 9.93 -1.98
CA ILE A 600 13.49 10.06 -2.70
C ILE A 600 13.53 11.30 -3.60
N ARG A 601 12.44 11.56 -4.33
CA ARG A 601 12.35 12.76 -5.21
C ARG A 601 12.19 14.05 -4.42
N GLY A 602 11.66 13.96 -3.19
CA GLY A 602 11.17 15.09 -2.41
C GLY A 602 9.89 15.67 -3.00
N ALA A 603 9.01 16.16 -2.17
CA ALA A 603 7.72 16.72 -2.60
C ALA A 603 7.83 18.09 -3.31
N GLY A 604 9.05 18.62 -3.50
CA GLY A 604 9.30 19.93 -4.13
C GLY A 604 8.99 20.00 -5.62
N ASP A 605 9.05 18.88 -6.34
CA ASP A 605 8.69 18.85 -7.77
C ASP A 605 7.16 18.86 -8.02
N LEU A 606 6.34 18.75 -6.97
CA LEU A 606 4.90 18.50 -7.06
C LEU A 606 4.05 19.75 -7.02
N LEU A 607 4.52 20.79 -6.32
CA LEU A 607 3.80 22.04 -6.09
C LEU A 607 4.55 23.30 -6.53
N GLY A 608 5.71 23.11 -7.20
CA GLY A 608 6.58 24.20 -7.70
C GLY A 608 7.94 24.23 -7.00
N SER A 609 8.98 24.65 -7.73
CA SER A 609 10.37 24.67 -7.28
C SER A 609 10.66 25.49 -6.00
N GLU A 610 9.77 26.41 -5.64
CA GLU A 610 9.89 27.23 -4.42
C GLU A 610 9.51 26.46 -3.12
N GLN A 611 8.91 25.27 -3.22
CA GLN A 611 8.40 24.51 -2.07
C GLN A 611 9.33 23.42 -1.57
N ALA A 612 10.32 23.04 -2.36
CA ALA A 612 11.30 22.03 -1.98
C ALA A 612 11.96 22.34 -0.62
N GLY A 613 12.32 23.58 -0.39
CA GLY A 613 12.95 24.01 0.87
C GLY A 613 12.06 23.94 2.12
N PHE A 614 10.74 23.94 1.96
CA PHE A 614 9.83 23.84 3.13
C PHE A 614 9.66 22.41 3.61
N ILE A 615 9.56 21.46 2.68
CA ILE A 615 9.45 20.05 3.01
C ILE A 615 10.75 19.55 3.62
N ASP A 616 11.89 20.03 3.13
CA ASP A 616 13.20 19.74 3.75
C ASP A 616 13.30 20.33 5.17
N SER A 617 12.53 21.36 5.51
CA SER A 617 12.55 21.97 6.84
C SER A 617 11.64 21.29 7.88
N VAL A 618 10.63 20.52 7.46
CA VAL A 618 9.67 19.86 8.39
C VAL A 618 9.47 18.37 8.11
N GLY A 619 9.97 17.83 7.01
CA GLY A 619 9.74 16.47 6.53
C GLY A 619 8.37 16.30 5.86
N VAL A 620 8.25 15.23 5.05
CA VAL A 620 7.08 14.96 4.20
C VAL A 620 5.82 14.72 5.05
N ASP A 621 5.92 13.87 6.08
CA ASP A 621 4.76 13.44 6.88
C ASP A 621 4.15 14.61 7.67
N MET A 622 4.99 15.43 8.31
CA MET A 622 4.54 16.63 9.01
C MET A 622 3.93 17.68 8.05
N TYR A 623 4.51 17.84 6.85
CA TYR A 623 3.94 18.72 5.83
C TYR A 623 2.54 18.28 5.41
N LEU A 624 2.32 16.99 5.15
CA LEU A 624 1.01 16.44 4.80
C LEU A 624 -0.01 16.61 5.94
N ALA A 625 0.41 16.44 7.18
CA ALA A 625 -0.44 16.69 8.35
C ALA A 625 -0.90 18.15 8.42
N LEU A 626 0.01 19.12 8.21
CA LEU A 626 -0.33 20.56 8.20
C LEU A 626 -1.28 20.93 7.05
N VAL A 627 -1.12 20.30 5.87
CA VAL A 627 -2.02 20.50 4.73
C VAL A 627 -3.42 19.97 5.03
N ASN A 628 -3.52 18.79 5.63
CA ASN A 628 -4.81 18.20 6.04
C ASN A 628 -5.54 19.06 7.08
N GLU A 629 -4.83 19.61 8.06
CA GLU A 629 -5.41 20.52 9.06
C GLU A 629 -6.03 21.75 8.41
N GLU A 630 -5.31 22.40 7.49
CA GLU A 630 -5.80 23.61 6.82
C GLU A 630 -7.01 23.35 5.89
N LEU A 631 -7.03 22.19 5.21
CA LEU A 631 -8.12 21.83 4.28
C LEU A 631 -9.41 21.46 5.02
N ASN A 632 -9.30 20.75 6.13
CA ASN A 632 -10.45 20.32 6.92
C ASN A 632 -11.00 21.41 7.83
N GLY A 633 -10.32 22.59 7.91
CA GLY A 633 -10.75 23.70 8.74
C GLY A 633 -10.75 23.38 10.24
N VAL A 634 -10.01 22.33 10.62
CA VAL A 634 -9.77 22.01 12.03
C VAL A 634 -8.81 23.08 12.53
N SER A 635 -9.39 24.17 13.05
CA SER A 635 -8.64 25.10 13.89
C SER A 635 -8.10 24.29 15.08
N GLU A 636 -6.94 24.69 15.58
CA GLU A 636 -6.44 24.24 16.88
C GLU A 636 -7.55 24.52 17.92
N GLU A 637 -8.53 23.64 18.05
CA GLU A 637 -9.22 23.53 19.32
C GLU A 637 -8.11 23.09 20.28
N GLU A 638 -7.83 23.94 21.27
CA GLU A 638 -7.07 23.54 22.45
C GLU A 638 -7.65 22.19 22.86
N GLU A 639 -6.90 21.10 22.61
CA GLU A 639 -7.24 19.78 23.13
C GLU A 639 -7.40 19.99 24.63
N LYS A 640 -8.63 19.96 25.10
CA LYS A 640 -8.91 19.95 26.53
C LYS A 640 -8.30 18.65 27.03
N GLU A 641 -7.12 18.76 27.64
CA GLU A 641 -6.45 17.61 28.24
C GLU A 641 -7.35 17.08 29.38
N THR A 642 -8.20 16.13 29.05
CA THR A 642 -8.89 15.29 30.04
C THR A 642 -7.92 14.19 30.44
N ASN A 643 -6.91 14.53 31.23
CA ASN A 643 -5.92 13.57 31.68
C ASN A 643 -6.40 12.82 32.93
N ILE A 644 -6.66 11.52 32.77
CA ILE A 644 -6.77 10.58 33.89
C ILE A 644 -5.37 10.01 34.17
N ASP A 645 -4.52 10.78 34.83
CA ASP A 645 -3.05 10.53 34.96
C ASP A 645 -2.66 9.49 36.06
N ASP A 646 -3.62 8.67 36.52
CA ASP A 646 -3.47 7.81 37.71
C ASP A 646 -3.23 6.32 37.42
N VAL A 647 -2.79 5.97 36.19
CA VAL A 647 -2.57 4.59 35.76
C VAL A 647 -1.15 4.39 35.29
N THR A 648 -0.62 3.20 35.55
CA THR A 648 0.65 2.74 34.97
C THR A 648 0.46 2.48 33.48
N THR A 649 1.19 3.20 32.63
CA THR A 649 1.19 3.01 31.15
C THR A 649 2.44 2.26 30.68
N HIS A 650 3.27 1.77 31.60
CA HIS A 650 4.45 0.99 31.28
C HIS A 650 4.10 -0.39 30.73
N ILE A 651 4.65 -0.72 29.57
CA ILE A 651 4.57 -2.05 28.98
C ILE A 651 5.79 -2.85 29.41
N THR A 652 5.56 -3.91 30.20
CA THR A 652 6.64 -4.71 30.78
C THR A 652 7.43 -5.46 29.70
N THR A 653 8.73 -5.73 29.98
CA THR A 653 9.63 -6.51 29.10
C THR A 653 9.12 -7.92 28.78
N ASN A 654 8.10 -8.42 29.50
CA ASN A 654 7.44 -9.68 29.20
C ASN A 654 6.81 -9.74 27.78
N TYR A 655 6.50 -8.58 27.19
CA TYR A 655 5.95 -8.50 25.83
C TYR A 655 7.05 -8.39 24.77
N SER A 656 8.03 -7.54 24.96
CA SER A 656 9.21 -7.39 24.10
C SER A 656 10.21 -6.39 24.71
N ASP A 657 11.48 -6.59 24.40
CA ASP A 657 12.56 -5.61 24.68
C ASP A 657 12.76 -4.63 23.50
N GLU A 658 11.99 -4.78 22.40
CA GLU A 658 12.11 -3.93 21.22
C GLU A 658 11.19 -2.70 21.33
N ASP A 659 11.75 -1.50 21.26
CA ASP A 659 11.02 -0.22 21.28
C ASP A 659 9.86 -0.17 20.26
N ALA A 660 10.05 -0.76 19.08
CA ALA A 660 9.05 -0.79 18.01
C ALA A 660 7.76 -1.53 18.42
N VAL A 661 7.91 -2.64 19.17
CA VAL A 661 6.79 -3.44 19.68
C VAL A 661 6.05 -2.68 20.78
N ILE A 662 6.79 -2.01 21.67
CA ILE A 662 6.21 -1.19 22.74
C ILE A 662 5.38 -0.06 22.13
N ILE A 663 5.93 0.66 21.14
CA ILE A 663 5.21 1.72 20.41
C ILE A 663 3.97 1.15 19.72
N GLU A 664 4.05 -0.04 19.10
CA GLU A 664 2.91 -0.67 18.43
C GLU A 664 1.78 -0.98 19.41
N ILE A 665 2.07 -1.54 20.59
CA ILE A 665 1.06 -1.84 21.61
C ILE A 665 0.39 -0.53 22.09
N HIS A 666 1.16 0.51 22.39
CA HIS A 666 0.62 1.82 22.76
C HIS A 666 -0.32 2.40 21.69
N LYS A 667 0.03 2.28 20.42
CA LYS A 667 -0.81 2.71 19.31
C LYS A 667 -2.11 1.92 19.21
N LEU A 668 -2.04 0.59 19.34
CA LEU A 668 -3.23 -0.25 19.36
C LEU A 668 -4.20 0.19 20.45
N ILE A 669 -3.66 0.55 21.62
CA ILE A 669 -4.46 1.03 22.76
C ILE A 669 -5.04 2.42 22.47
N ALA A 670 -4.25 3.36 21.97
CA ALA A 670 -4.71 4.72 21.63
C ALA A 670 -5.81 4.74 20.54
N ASP A 671 -5.90 3.69 19.74
CA ASP A 671 -6.90 3.51 18.68
C ASP A 671 -8.26 3.02 19.19
N ILE A 672 -8.41 2.72 20.47
CA ILE A 672 -9.68 2.27 21.08
C ILE A 672 -10.65 3.46 21.17
N ASN A 673 -11.77 3.41 20.43
CA ASN A 673 -12.82 4.43 20.43
C ASN A 673 -14.19 3.89 20.83
N SER A 674 -14.33 2.55 20.89
CA SER A 674 -15.57 1.87 21.25
C SER A 674 -15.30 0.58 22.04
N ILE A 675 -16.35 0.02 22.65
CA ILE A 675 -16.26 -1.26 23.36
C ILE A 675 -15.93 -2.42 22.41
N ASP A 676 -16.31 -2.33 21.15
CA ASP A 676 -16.00 -3.33 20.15
C ASP A 676 -14.53 -3.24 19.74
N ASP A 677 -13.98 -2.01 19.56
CA ASP A 677 -12.55 -1.80 19.35
C ASP A 677 -11.72 -2.32 20.53
N PHE A 678 -12.21 -2.10 21.77
CA PHE A 678 -11.54 -2.62 22.98
C PHE A 678 -11.41 -4.15 22.93
N LYS A 679 -12.49 -4.87 22.58
CA LYS A 679 -12.46 -6.32 22.47
C LYS A 679 -11.51 -6.80 21.36
N GLU A 680 -11.56 -6.14 20.19
CA GLU A 680 -10.70 -6.45 19.06
C GLU A 680 -9.21 -6.24 19.41
N VAL A 681 -8.87 -5.13 20.06
CA VAL A 681 -7.49 -4.82 20.49
C VAL A 681 -7.04 -5.79 21.58
N TYR A 682 -7.91 -6.13 22.55
CA TYR A 682 -7.60 -7.08 23.60
C TYR A 682 -7.23 -8.46 23.04
N GLU A 683 -8.06 -9.01 22.16
CA GLU A 683 -7.77 -10.30 21.51
C GLU A 683 -6.55 -10.22 20.57
N ASN A 684 -6.34 -9.11 19.88
CA ASN A 684 -5.17 -8.89 19.03
C ASN A 684 -3.86 -8.89 19.86
N ILE A 685 -3.83 -8.17 20.99
CA ILE A 685 -2.66 -8.16 21.88
C ILE A 685 -2.42 -9.54 22.46
N LYS A 686 -3.47 -10.22 22.91
CA LYS A 686 -3.40 -11.57 23.46
C LYS A 686 -2.87 -12.61 22.46
N ASP A 687 -3.33 -12.54 21.21
CA ASP A 687 -2.93 -13.50 20.15
C ASP A 687 -1.49 -13.27 19.70
N ARG A 688 -1.05 -12.01 19.64
CA ARG A 688 0.26 -11.66 19.07
C ARG A 688 1.38 -11.56 20.10
N PHE A 689 1.07 -11.06 21.28
CA PHE A 689 2.07 -10.72 22.29
C PHE A 689 1.91 -11.52 23.58
N GLY A 690 0.84 -12.30 23.75
CA GLY A 690 0.63 -13.19 24.90
C GLY A 690 -0.42 -12.68 25.88
N ILE A 691 -0.28 -13.06 27.16
CA ILE A 691 -1.29 -12.79 28.20
C ILE A 691 -1.38 -11.28 28.47
N VAL A 692 -2.57 -10.70 28.38
CA VAL A 692 -2.83 -9.31 28.77
C VAL A 692 -2.80 -9.22 30.30
N THR A 693 -1.85 -8.44 30.85
CA THR A 693 -1.73 -8.21 32.29
C THR A 693 -2.86 -7.32 32.81
N SER A 694 -3.15 -7.37 34.12
CA SER A 694 -4.17 -6.53 34.73
C SER A 694 -3.88 -5.02 34.54
N ASP A 695 -2.62 -4.62 34.61
CA ASP A 695 -2.22 -3.22 34.43
C ASP A 695 -2.45 -2.74 32.99
N LEU A 696 -2.15 -3.59 32.01
CA LEU A 696 -2.40 -3.28 30.60
C LEU A 696 -3.90 -3.21 30.30
N GLU A 697 -4.71 -4.09 30.90
CA GLU A 697 -6.17 -4.03 30.78
C GLU A 697 -6.74 -2.75 31.40
N ILE A 698 -6.22 -2.32 32.55
CA ILE A 698 -6.61 -1.07 33.21
C ILE A 698 -6.21 0.13 32.32
N TYR A 699 -5.05 0.12 31.69
CA TYR A 699 -4.62 1.15 30.76
C TYR A 699 -5.55 1.22 29.53
N MET A 700 -5.92 0.09 28.92
CA MET A 700 -6.90 0.05 27.81
C MET A 700 -8.27 0.61 28.24
N LYS A 701 -8.73 0.32 29.45
CA LYS A 701 -9.99 0.84 30.01
C LYS A 701 -9.92 2.33 30.27
N GLN A 702 -8.77 2.85 30.70
CA GLN A 702 -8.55 4.28 30.85
C GLN A 702 -8.73 4.99 29.50
N GLU A 703 -8.04 4.55 28.45
CA GLU A 703 -8.13 5.14 27.11
C GLU A 703 -9.57 5.18 26.60
N LEU A 704 -10.32 4.08 26.73
CA LEU A 704 -11.73 4.05 26.36
C LEU A 704 -12.57 5.03 27.21
N SER A 705 -12.26 5.16 28.50
CA SER A 705 -12.96 6.09 29.41
C SER A 705 -12.73 7.56 29.01
N GLU A 706 -11.49 7.94 28.66
CA GLU A 706 -11.14 9.28 28.18
C GLU A 706 -11.87 9.61 26.88
N LYS A 707 -11.86 8.69 25.89
CA LYS A 707 -12.58 8.86 24.64
C LYS A 707 -14.12 9.00 24.84
N LEU A 708 -14.69 8.28 25.80
CA LEU A 708 -16.12 8.41 26.13
C LEU A 708 -16.42 9.74 26.84
N ILE A 709 -15.55 10.20 27.74
CA ILE A 709 -15.69 11.51 28.40
C ILE A 709 -15.71 12.64 27.35
N ASP A 710 -14.78 12.63 26.41
CA ASP A 710 -14.70 13.60 25.33
C ASP A 710 -15.92 13.54 24.40
N LYS A 711 -16.29 12.31 23.95
CA LYS A 711 -17.45 12.09 23.08
C LYS A 711 -18.78 12.56 23.71
N LEU A 712 -18.91 12.35 25.00
CA LEU A 712 -20.11 12.74 25.76
C LEU A 712 -20.07 14.21 26.19
N ASN A 713 -18.95 14.90 25.98
CA ASN A 713 -18.71 16.29 26.43
C ASN A 713 -18.84 16.46 27.95
N ILE A 714 -18.30 15.46 28.68
CA ILE A 714 -18.30 15.42 30.15
C ILE A 714 -17.04 16.14 30.65
N LYS A 715 -17.13 16.92 31.75
CA LYS A 715 -15.96 17.58 32.34
C LYS A 715 -15.48 16.84 33.56
N VAL A 716 -14.19 16.51 33.65
CA VAL A 716 -13.54 16.03 34.84
C VAL A 716 -13.25 17.21 35.77
N LEU A 717 -13.79 17.18 36.99
CA LEU A 717 -13.62 18.27 37.99
C LEU A 717 -12.47 18.00 38.94
N ILE A 718 -12.36 16.78 39.41
CA ILE A 718 -11.35 16.34 40.39
C ILE A 718 -10.82 14.97 39.96
N ASN A 719 -9.53 14.84 39.93
CA ASN A 719 -8.85 13.57 39.77
C ASN A 719 -7.63 13.57 40.68
N ASP A 720 -7.82 13.21 41.93
CA ASP A 720 -6.76 13.10 42.91
C ASP A 720 -6.65 11.67 43.47
N ARG A 721 -5.69 11.41 44.40
CA ARG A 721 -5.47 10.07 44.97
C ARG A 721 -6.71 9.48 45.68
N ASN A 722 -7.61 10.31 46.17
CA ASN A 722 -8.73 9.91 47.00
C ASN A 722 -10.08 9.96 46.30
N LYS A 723 -10.21 10.82 45.28
CA LYS A 723 -11.50 11.15 44.70
C LYS A 723 -11.40 11.38 43.21
N PHE A 724 -12.37 10.85 42.48
CA PHE A 724 -12.64 11.18 41.05
C PHE A 724 -14.00 11.81 40.92
N SER A 725 -14.14 12.90 40.17
CA SER A 725 -15.43 13.59 40.00
C SER A 725 -15.63 14.08 38.59
N ILE A 726 -16.80 13.81 38.04
CA ILE A 726 -17.24 14.29 36.73
C ILE A 726 -18.46 15.20 36.85
N LYS A 727 -18.56 16.13 35.89
CA LYS A 727 -19.67 17.06 35.76
C LYS A 727 -20.45 16.76 34.49
N LEU A 728 -21.74 16.49 34.63
CA LEU A 728 -22.69 16.37 33.54
C LEU A 728 -23.44 17.71 33.42
N ASP A 729 -23.14 18.47 32.37
CA ASP A 729 -23.86 19.70 32.02
C ASP A 729 -25.28 19.40 31.51
N GLU A 730 -26.18 20.38 31.49
CA GLU A 730 -27.59 20.24 31.08
C GLU A 730 -27.74 19.57 29.69
N SER A 731 -26.86 19.87 28.75
CA SER A 731 -26.84 19.25 27.42
C SER A 731 -26.61 17.74 27.43
N VAL A 732 -25.98 17.22 28.49
CA VAL A 732 -25.68 15.78 28.63
C VAL A 732 -26.80 15.07 29.32
N TYR A 733 -27.32 15.62 30.46
CA TYR A 733 -28.30 14.92 31.28
C TYR A 733 -29.75 15.21 30.89
N ARG A 734 -30.07 16.23 30.09
CA ARG A 734 -31.44 16.58 29.66
C ARG A 734 -32.21 15.42 29.03
N ASN A 735 -31.49 14.55 28.37
CA ASN A 735 -31.98 13.36 27.68
C ASN A 735 -31.79 12.05 28.47
N LEU A 736 -31.29 12.10 29.70
CA LEU A 736 -31.09 10.93 30.55
C LEU A 736 -32.20 10.80 31.57
N ASN A 737 -32.64 9.56 31.83
CA ASN A 737 -33.51 9.29 32.97
C ASN A 737 -32.65 9.27 34.24
N ILE A 738 -32.67 10.35 35.01
CA ILE A 738 -31.84 10.55 36.22
C ILE A 738 -32.11 9.52 37.26
N GLU A 739 -33.37 9.07 37.43
CA GLU A 739 -33.75 8.02 38.40
C GLU A 739 -33.10 6.69 38.02
N LYS A 740 -33.17 6.27 36.74
CA LYS A 740 -32.49 5.10 36.25
C LYS A 740 -30.96 5.23 36.37
N LEU A 741 -30.38 6.38 36.04
CA LEU A 741 -28.94 6.63 36.19
C LEU A 741 -28.52 6.42 37.65
N PHE A 742 -29.26 6.93 38.60
CA PHE A 742 -28.98 6.73 40.02
C PHE A 742 -29.08 5.26 40.43
N ILE A 743 -30.13 4.57 40.04
CA ILE A 743 -30.33 3.14 40.35
C ILE A 743 -29.19 2.32 39.73
N THR A 744 -28.88 2.52 38.46
CA THR A 744 -27.81 1.78 37.77
C THR A 744 -26.45 2.06 38.39
N SER A 745 -26.16 3.31 38.73
CA SER A 745 -24.87 3.64 39.37
C SER A 745 -24.72 2.96 40.75
N THR A 746 -25.81 2.83 41.53
CA THR A 746 -25.78 2.08 42.81
C THR A 746 -25.58 0.58 42.61
N HIS A 747 -26.06 0.01 41.50
CA HIS A 747 -25.74 -1.37 41.12
C HIS A 747 -24.28 -1.56 40.69
N ILE A 748 -23.65 -0.56 40.05
CA ILE A 748 -22.23 -0.59 39.69
C ILE A 748 -21.38 -0.53 40.97
N THR A 749 -21.62 0.46 41.83
CA THR A 749 -21.02 0.59 43.15
C THR A 749 -21.79 1.57 44.04
N THR A 750 -21.88 1.27 45.36
CA THR A 750 -22.47 2.15 46.35
C THR A 750 -21.60 3.35 46.71
N ARG A 751 -20.41 3.49 46.11
CA ARG A 751 -19.41 4.57 46.36
C ARG A 751 -19.63 5.80 45.49
N PHE A 752 -20.56 5.79 44.56
CA PHE A 752 -20.92 6.98 43.82
C PHE A 752 -21.77 7.92 44.69
N ASN A 753 -21.35 9.18 44.72
CA ASN A 753 -22.07 10.26 45.38
C ASN A 753 -22.55 11.25 44.34
N PHE A 754 -23.82 11.58 44.39
CA PHE A 754 -24.45 12.53 43.47
C PHE A 754 -24.67 13.85 44.21
N SER A 755 -24.32 14.95 43.55
CA SER A 755 -24.64 16.30 44.01
C SER A 755 -25.11 17.15 42.84
N TYR A 756 -26.00 18.09 43.11
CA TYR A 756 -26.56 18.99 42.15
C TYR A 756 -26.01 20.39 42.40
N ASN A 757 -25.43 21.02 41.38
CA ASN A 757 -24.87 22.36 41.48
C ASN A 757 -25.43 23.21 40.33
N GLY A 758 -26.48 23.96 40.58
CA GLY A 758 -27.19 24.83 39.62
C GLY A 758 -27.76 24.02 38.48
N ASN A 759 -27.18 24.11 37.28
CA ASN A 759 -27.62 23.40 36.06
C ASN A 759 -26.74 22.19 35.72
N ALA A 760 -26.09 21.55 36.69
CA ALA A 760 -25.22 20.43 36.43
C ALA A 760 -25.33 19.34 37.52
N ILE A 761 -25.19 18.07 37.13
CA ILE A 761 -25.08 16.94 38.03
C ILE A 761 -23.57 16.62 38.18
N ILE A 762 -23.14 16.55 39.43
CA ILE A 762 -21.77 16.14 39.76
C ILE A 762 -21.82 14.72 40.33
N ILE A 763 -21.11 13.78 39.69
CA ILE A 763 -20.97 12.40 40.14
C ILE A 763 -19.54 12.25 40.66
N SER A 764 -19.40 11.83 41.89
CA SER A 764 -18.10 11.66 42.54
C SER A 764 -17.92 10.22 43.00
N LEU A 765 -16.72 9.67 42.81
CA LEU A 765 -16.31 8.34 43.24
C LEU A 765 -15.18 8.44 44.21
N ASN A 766 -15.27 7.76 45.38
CA ASN A 766 -14.20 7.64 46.33
C ASN A 766 -13.27 6.47 45.95
N LYS A 767 -11.96 6.73 45.79
CA LYS A 767 -10.97 5.76 45.28
C LYS A 767 -10.41 4.87 46.40
N ILE A 768 -10.58 5.25 47.67
CA ILE A 768 -9.99 4.55 48.82
C ILE A 768 -10.74 3.22 49.07
N ASN A 769 -10.01 2.17 49.42
CA ASN A 769 -10.53 0.84 49.76
C ASN A 769 -11.44 0.19 48.69
N SER A 770 -10.97 0.17 47.46
CA SER A 770 -11.68 -0.48 46.35
C SER A 770 -11.14 -1.88 46.12
N ASP A 771 -12.02 -2.87 45.99
CA ASP A 771 -11.65 -4.26 45.60
C ASP A 771 -11.21 -4.35 44.14
N LYS A 772 -11.64 -3.38 43.30
CA LYS A 772 -11.27 -3.23 41.88
C LYS A 772 -10.72 -1.84 41.63
N HIS A 773 -9.89 -1.69 40.65
CA HIS A 773 -9.42 -0.37 40.23
C HIS A 773 -10.60 0.51 39.84
N TYR A 774 -10.61 1.79 40.27
CA TYR A 774 -11.75 2.72 40.15
C TYR A 774 -12.18 2.97 38.70
N ILE A 775 -11.28 2.83 37.73
CA ILE A 775 -11.57 2.97 36.30
C ILE A 775 -12.61 1.98 35.81
N ASN A 776 -12.68 0.76 36.37
CA ASN A 776 -13.71 -0.19 35.99
C ASN A 776 -15.12 0.38 36.26
N TYR A 777 -15.32 1.03 37.43
CA TYR A 777 -16.62 1.63 37.78
C TYR A 777 -16.93 2.87 36.93
N ILE A 778 -15.91 3.66 36.61
CA ILE A 778 -16.10 4.84 35.75
C ILE A 778 -16.46 4.41 34.32
N LEU A 779 -15.76 3.41 33.77
CA LEU A 779 -16.07 2.89 32.43
C LEU A 779 -17.50 2.34 32.35
N ASP A 780 -17.93 1.54 33.33
CA ASP A 780 -19.28 0.99 33.35
C ASP A 780 -20.35 2.10 33.39
N LEU A 781 -20.12 3.16 34.20
CA LEU A 781 -20.98 4.32 34.25
C LEU A 781 -21.02 5.08 32.89
N LEU A 782 -19.89 5.30 32.27
CA LEU A 782 -19.79 6.02 30.97
C LEU A 782 -20.44 5.21 29.84
N LEU A 783 -20.29 3.90 29.85
CA LEU A 783 -20.93 3.02 28.86
C LEU A 783 -22.46 3.07 29.01
N TYR A 784 -22.97 3.08 30.24
CA TYR A 784 -24.41 3.25 30.48
C TYR A 784 -24.92 4.59 29.93
N ILE A 785 -24.23 5.70 30.25
CA ILE A 785 -24.60 7.03 29.76
C ILE A 785 -24.57 7.07 28.20
N ASN A 786 -23.59 6.44 27.57
CA ASN A 786 -23.48 6.40 26.11
C ASN A 786 -24.59 5.55 25.45
N GLN A 787 -25.05 4.47 26.09
CA GLN A 787 -26.14 3.61 25.59
C GLN A 787 -27.49 4.32 25.66
N GLU A 788 -27.83 4.97 26.77
CA GLU A 788 -29.09 5.73 26.94
C GLU A 788 -29.20 6.88 25.90
N LYS A 789 -28.08 7.52 25.51
CA LYS A 789 -28.07 8.54 24.42
C LYS A 789 -28.40 7.96 23.04
N LYS A 790 -28.07 6.72 22.76
CA LYS A 790 -28.32 6.09 21.44
C LYS A 790 -29.80 5.74 21.18
N TRP A 791 -30.64 5.66 22.21
CA TRP A 791 -32.05 5.32 22.06
C TRP A 791 -32.96 6.53 21.77
N ILE A 792 -32.40 7.74 21.63
CA ILE A 792 -33.15 8.99 21.49
C ILE A 792 -32.88 9.72 20.16
N VAL A 793 -32.10 9.12 19.25
CA VAL A 793 -31.87 9.66 17.88
C VAL A 793 -32.65 8.85 16.85
#